data_cea148cceda65ae6938d132d1e82f563
#
_entry.id   cea148cceda65ae6938d132d1e82f563
#
_cell.length_a   1.000
_cell.length_b   1.000
_cell.length_c   1.000
_cell.angle_alpha   90.00
_cell.angle_beta   90.00
_cell.angle_gamma   90.00
#
_symmetry.space_group_name_H-M   'P 1'
#
loop_
_entity.id
_entity.type
_entity.pdbx_description
1 polymer ?
#
loop_
_entity_poly.entity_id
_entity_poly.type
_entity_poly.pdbx_seq_one_letter_code
_entity_poly.pdbx_strand_id
1 'polypeptide(L)'
;LKYEERSEPWQGACGVTHPLLMESAVKFQSETIMETFPAAGPVKTVILGKETIEKNEASVRVAADMNYELTEVMREYRPEHERLLLSLCLSGNAFKKIYFDPSMDRQTAVYIPAEDIIVSYGTANLESAERVTHRMRKTKNELRRLQVAGFYRDVDLGDPIVIMDEVEKQKAKDQGFAATVDNRFQLLEMHVDLDLDGYADEDEDGEATGIALPYVVTMEKGTNTILAVRRNWLEDDKLKARRQHFVHYGYIPGFGFYYFGLIHLIGGHARAATSLIRQLVDAGTLSNLPGGLKARGLRIKGDDTPISPGEFRDVDLPSGAIRDNILPLPYKEPSQVLAALMDKIVADGQRFAATGDLKVSDMSAQSPVGTTLAILERMLKVMSAVQARIHYSMKQEFKLLAGIIRDNTPEEYDYEPEVGSKKAKKADYDMVDIIPVSDPNASTMSQRVVQFQAVLQLSAGAPQIYDLPYLHRQMIQTLGVKNAEKIVPDKTDMKPVDPVSENMNLMNGKPVKAFLLQDHEAHLGVHMAALQDPKIQKILGQNPQAQAIGAASMAHVMEHVAFQYRKEIEKQLGAALPPMQEEGMEAEDRTLPPEIEVQLSQLAAQAAAKLLQKNSAEAQQQQAQQQAQDPLMQMQQKELQIKESEVQRKAAKDQADSTFKQQELQLKGTEIQGRQQIDAAKLMADSQKHQTSLTQQQSMAQDRSSAEAARHSKDKVLDYTKHREQLDQQRRQQMEAAQRESLMQAQQKAKEPIK
;
A
#
# COMPACT_ATOMS: atom_id res chain seq x y z
N LEU A 1 -28.80 12.47 17.40
CA LEU A 1 -28.84 12.61 18.86
C LEU A 1 -29.85 13.68 19.20
N LYS A 2 -31.08 13.30 19.50
CA LYS A 2 -32.12 14.22 19.89
C LYS A 2 -31.98 14.49 21.38
N TYR A 3 -32.12 15.77 21.81
CA TYR A 3 -32.29 16.10 23.22
C TYR A 3 -33.58 15.42 23.68
N GLU A 4 -33.48 14.58 24.71
CA GLU A 4 -34.59 13.81 25.22
C GLU A 4 -35.26 14.64 26.36
N GLU A 5 -36.49 15.09 26.12
CA GLU A 5 -37.27 15.72 27.22
C GLU A 5 -37.59 14.66 28.27
N ARG A 6 -36.99 14.81 29.44
CA ARG A 6 -37.21 13.89 30.56
C ARG A 6 -38.25 14.44 31.52
N SER A 7 -39.16 13.57 31.91
CA SER A 7 -40.14 13.83 32.94
C SER A 7 -39.71 13.26 34.31
N GLU A 8 -38.71 12.41 34.32
CA GLU A 8 -38.17 11.80 35.54
C GLU A 8 -36.68 12.18 35.69
N PRO A 9 -36.18 12.50 36.89
CA PRO A 9 -36.90 12.56 38.22
C PRO A 9 -37.83 13.74 38.36
N TRP A 10 -37.81 14.76 37.48
CA TRP A 10 -38.77 15.88 37.39
C TRP A 10 -38.90 16.35 35.94
N GLN A 11 -39.97 17.03 35.64
CA GLN A 11 -40.20 17.59 34.31
C GLN A 11 -39.15 18.66 33.97
N GLY A 12 -38.42 18.47 32.89
CA GLY A 12 -37.32 19.35 32.49
C GLY A 12 -35.93 18.91 33.03
N ALA A 13 -35.82 17.71 33.61
CA ALA A 13 -34.50 17.11 33.92
C ALA A 13 -33.60 17.00 32.70
N CYS A 14 -32.28 17.01 32.91
CA CYS A 14 -31.29 17.00 31.84
C CYS A 14 -31.44 15.82 30.88
N GLY A 15 -31.67 16.12 29.61
CA GLY A 15 -31.80 15.11 28.52
C GLY A 15 -30.54 14.90 27.67
N VAL A 16 -29.40 15.40 28.13
CA VAL A 16 -28.12 15.28 27.37
C VAL A 16 -27.68 13.82 27.27
N THR A 17 -27.16 13.45 26.13
CA THR A 17 -26.53 12.15 25.89
C THR A 17 -25.03 12.35 25.63
N HIS A 18 -24.20 11.61 26.33
CA HIS A 18 -22.73 11.69 26.10
C HIS A 18 -22.36 11.14 24.74
N PRO A 19 -21.54 11.85 23.91
CA PRO A 19 -21.29 11.52 22.54
C PRO A 19 -20.23 10.40 22.33
N LEU A 20 -19.71 9.77 23.39
CA LEU A 20 -18.60 8.82 23.36
C LEU A 20 -18.71 7.76 22.23
N LEU A 21 -19.87 7.12 22.09
CA LEU A 21 -20.08 6.07 21.08
C LEU A 21 -20.08 6.66 19.67
N MET A 22 -20.74 7.80 19.48
CA MET A 22 -20.85 8.45 18.17
C MET A 22 -19.51 9.05 17.72
N GLU A 23 -18.79 9.68 18.66
CA GLU A 23 -17.44 10.20 18.42
C GLU A 23 -16.50 9.09 17.93
N SER A 24 -16.49 7.95 18.62
CA SER A 24 -15.70 6.78 18.24
C SER A 24 -16.10 6.25 16.87
N ALA A 25 -17.40 6.21 16.55
CA ALA A 25 -17.90 5.73 15.28
C ALA A 25 -17.52 6.66 14.12
N VAL A 26 -17.67 7.98 14.29
CA VAL A 26 -17.32 8.98 13.28
C VAL A 26 -15.80 8.98 13.02
N LYS A 27 -14.98 8.89 14.07
CA LYS A 27 -13.54 8.83 13.95
C LYS A 27 -13.12 7.60 13.13
N PHE A 28 -13.64 6.41 13.49
CA PHE A 28 -13.40 5.18 12.74
C PHE A 28 -13.79 5.32 11.26
N GLN A 29 -15.02 5.80 10.99
CA GLN A 29 -15.49 5.99 9.62
C GLN A 29 -14.58 6.93 8.82
N SER A 30 -14.20 8.07 9.41
CA SER A 30 -13.38 9.09 8.75
C SER A 30 -11.96 8.59 8.42
N GLU A 31 -11.36 7.82 9.32
CA GLU A 31 -10.05 7.21 9.09
C GLU A 31 -10.13 6.10 8.04
N THR A 32 -11.11 5.21 8.17
CA THR A 32 -11.22 4.04 7.29
C THR A 32 -11.63 4.40 5.87
N ILE A 33 -12.48 5.43 5.66
CA ILE A 33 -12.87 5.85 4.30
C ILE A 33 -11.67 6.40 3.51
N MET A 34 -10.77 7.13 4.17
CA MET A 34 -9.56 7.64 3.51
C MET A 34 -8.60 6.52 3.07
N GLU A 35 -8.54 5.44 3.87
CA GLU A 35 -7.70 4.28 3.53
C GLU A 35 -8.34 3.38 2.48
N THR A 36 -9.65 3.15 2.57
CA THR A 36 -10.36 2.24 1.67
C THR A 36 -10.73 2.89 0.34
N PHE A 37 -10.82 4.22 0.27
CA PHE A 37 -11.19 4.96 -0.93
C PHE A 37 -10.26 6.17 -1.16
N PRO A 38 -8.98 5.95 -1.46
CA PRO A 38 -8.03 7.02 -1.75
C PRO A 38 -8.35 7.72 -3.07
N ALA A 39 -7.78 8.91 -3.28
CA ALA A 39 -8.01 9.72 -4.48
C ALA A 39 -7.57 9.04 -5.79
N ALA A 40 -6.63 8.09 -5.73
CA ALA A 40 -6.19 7.30 -6.88
C ALA A 40 -7.14 6.14 -7.25
N GLY A 41 -8.20 5.93 -6.46
CA GLY A 41 -9.13 4.83 -6.58
C GLY A 41 -8.85 3.69 -5.60
N PRO A 42 -9.89 2.86 -5.29
CA PRO A 42 -9.80 1.82 -4.27
C PRO A 42 -9.17 0.50 -4.75
N VAL A 43 -8.92 0.33 -6.05
CA VAL A 43 -8.51 -0.93 -6.66
C VAL A 43 -7.04 -0.92 -7.07
N LYS A 44 -6.35 -2.01 -6.74
CA LYS A 44 -5.03 -2.37 -7.23
C LYS A 44 -5.08 -3.79 -7.80
N THR A 45 -4.28 -4.06 -8.81
CA THR A 45 -4.15 -5.38 -9.43
C THR A 45 -2.84 -6.05 -9.02
N VAL A 46 -2.85 -7.38 -8.97
CA VAL A 46 -1.68 -8.23 -8.71
C VAL A 46 -1.63 -9.32 -9.77
N ILE A 47 -0.47 -9.54 -10.36
CA ILE A 47 -0.27 -10.56 -11.36
C ILE A 47 -0.12 -11.91 -10.66
N LEU A 48 -0.87 -12.91 -11.14
CA LEU A 48 -0.78 -14.27 -10.66
C LEU A 48 0.21 -15.07 -11.54
N GLY A 49 1.22 -15.69 -10.92
CA GLY A 49 2.22 -16.51 -11.59
C GLY A 49 3.34 -15.70 -12.23
N LYS A 50 3.84 -16.14 -13.39
CA LYS A 50 4.95 -15.48 -14.08
C LYS A 50 4.54 -14.12 -14.64
N GLU A 51 5.34 -13.10 -14.35
CA GLU A 51 5.17 -11.77 -14.93
C GLU A 51 5.57 -11.78 -16.41
N THR A 52 4.67 -11.33 -17.25
CA THR A 52 4.90 -11.10 -18.67
C THR A 52 4.55 -9.66 -19.01
N ILE A 53 5.10 -9.12 -20.09
CA ILE A 53 4.80 -7.75 -20.56
C ILE A 53 3.28 -7.60 -20.77
N GLU A 54 2.65 -8.62 -21.37
CA GLU A 54 1.22 -8.61 -21.64
C GLU A 54 0.37 -8.58 -20.34
N LYS A 55 0.74 -9.36 -19.32
CA LYS A 55 0.08 -9.33 -18.00
C LYS A 55 0.31 -8.01 -17.26
N ASN A 56 1.49 -7.40 -17.39
CA ASN A 56 1.77 -6.09 -16.82
C ASN A 56 0.88 -5.00 -17.45
N GLU A 57 0.75 -5.01 -18.78
CA GLU A 57 -0.16 -4.09 -19.46
C GLU A 57 -1.63 -4.33 -19.11
N ALA A 58 -2.07 -5.61 -19.06
CA ALA A 58 -3.41 -5.99 -18.61
C ALA A 58 -3.68 -5.50 -17.18
N SER A 59 -2.70 -5.66 -16.28
CA SER A 59 -2.78 -5.19 -14.89
C SER A 59 -3.06 -3.69 -14.80
N VAL A 60 -2.36 -2.88 -15.59
CA VAL A 60 -2.58 -1.42 -15.64
C VAL A 60 -3.97 -1.08 -16.19
N ARG A 61 -4.38 -1.75 -17.28
CA ARG A 61 -5.70 -1.51 -17.90
C ARG A 61 -6.84 -1.87 -16.95
N VAL A 62 -6.81 -3.06 -16.34
CA VAL A 62 -7.85 -3.52 -15.39
C VAL A 62 -7.92 -2.62 -14.16
N ALA A 63 -6.78 -2.20 -13.59
CA ALA A 63 -6.78 -1.28 -12.45
C ALA A 63 -7.41 0.07 -12.81
N ALA A 64 -7.09 0.61 -13.98
CA ALA A 64 -7.65 1.88 -14.43
C ALA A 64 -9.14 1.78 -14.73
N ASP A 65 -9.57 0.71 -15.40
CA ASP A 65 -10.96 0.44 -15.75
C ASP A 65 -11.83 0.27 -14.49
N MET A 66 -11.45 -0.60 -13.57
CA MET A 66 -12.20 -0.78 -12.32
C MET A 66 -12.26 0.47 -11.45
N ASN A 67 -11.17 1.24 -11.40
CA ASN A 67 -11.19 2.50 -10.66
C ASN A 67 -12.13 3.51 -11.34
N TYR A 68 -12.17 3.58 -12.66
CA TYR A 68 -13.11 4.42 -13.39
C TYR A 68 -14.56 3.99 -13.12
N GLU A 69 -14.84 2.70 -13.20
CA GLU A 69 -16.17 2.13 -12.89
C GLU A 69 -16.64 2.51 -11.48
N LEU A 70 -15.78 2.35 -10.47
CA LEU A 70 -16.12 2.61 -9.07
C LEU A 70 -16.22 4.11 -8.72
N THR A 71 -15.54 5.00 -9.46
CA THR A 71 -15.50 6.43 -9.13
C THR A 71 -16.45 7.26 -9.98
N GLU A 72 -16.59 6.93 -11.28
CA GLU A 72 -17.33 7.74 -12.24
C GLU A 72 -18.65 7.11 -12.66
N VAL A 73 -18.68 5.81 -12.93
CA VAL A 73 -19.88 5.12 -13.40
C VAL A 73 -20.82 4.77 -12.23
N MET A 74 -20.28 4.15 -11.19
CA MET A 74 -21.02 3.76 -9.99
C MET A 74 -20.99 4.88 -8.94
N ARG A 75 -21.61 6.00 -9.22
CA ARG A 75 -21.58 7.20 -8.34
C ARG A 75 -22.12 6.95 -6.93
N GLU A 76 -23.01 5.97 -6.79
CA GLU A 76 -23.55 5.53 -5.50
C GLU A 76 -22.53 4.74 -4.66
N TYR A 77 -21.46 4.21 -5.25
CA TYR A 77 -20.53 3.29 -4.56
C TYR A 77 -19.92 3.91 -3.30
N ARG A 78 -19.39 5.11 -3.40
CA ARG A 78 -18.76 5.80 -2.26
C ARG A 78 -19.76 6.14 -1.15
N PRO A 79 -20.92 6.78 -1.40
CA PRO A 79 -21.94 7.00 -0.35
C PRO A 79 -22.44 5.72 0.31
N GLU A 80 -22.63 4.64 -0.45
CA GLU A 80 -23.02 3.34 0.09
C GLU A 80 -21.90 2.72 0.95
N HIS A 81 -20.64 2.88 0.56
CA HIS A 81 -19.50 2.45 1.35
C HIS A 81 -19.33 3.24 2.65
N GLU A 82 -19.57 4.56 2.64
CA GLU A 82 -19.57 5.39 3.84
C GLU A 82 -20.67 4.97 4.84
N ARG A 83 -21.88 4.66 4.35
CA ARG A 83 -22.96 4.10 5.17
C ARG A 83 -22.60 2.74 5.76
N LEU A 84 -21.99 1.88 4.94
CA LEU A 84 -21.52 0.57 5.37
C LEU A 84 -20.52 0.70 6.52
N LEU A 85 -19.51 1.56 6.40
CA LEU A 85 -18.48 1.74 7.43
C LEU A 85 -19.06 2.24 8.75
N LEU A 86 -20.00 3.19 8.71
CA LEU A 86 -20.68 3.68 9.92
C LEU A 86 -21.52 2.59 10.59
N SER A 87 -22.29 1.84 9.81
CA SER A 87 -23.10 0.73 10.32
C SER A 87 -22.22 -0.40 10.84
N LEU A 88 -21.15 -0.73 10.14
CA LEU A 88 -20.20 -1.77 10.51
C LEU A 88 -19.60 -1.52 11.89
N CYS A 89 -19.09 -0.31 12.14
CA CYS A 89 -18.46 -0.04 13.43
C CYS A 89 -19.47 -0.01 14.58
N LEU A 90 -20.71 0.44 14.36
CA LEU A 90 -21.73 0.47 15.39
C LEU A 90 -22.29 -0.91 15.72
N SER A 91 -22.84 -1.59 14.71
CA SER A 91 -23.53 -2.89 14.88
C SER A 91 -22.59 -4.09 14.84
N GLY A 92 -21.42 -3.95 14.25
CA GLY A 92 -20.46 -5.04 14.01
C GLY A 92 -20.65 -5.77 12.69
N ASN A 93 -21.77 -5.56 12.00
CA ASN A 93 -22.14 -6.28 10.79
C ASN A 93 -22.68 -5.32 9.75
N ALA A 94 -22.21 -5.52 8.52
CA ALA A 94 -22.75 -4.84 7.35
C ALA A 94 -22.61 -5.77 6.12
N PHE A 95 -23.47 -5.62 5.16
CA PHE A 95 -23.47 -6.44 3.96
C PHE A 95 -23.48 -5.56 2.73
N LYS A 96 -22.89 -6.07 1.64
CA LYS A 96 -23.07 -5.54 0.29
C LYS A 96 -23.64 -6.61 -0.61
N LYS A 97 -24.56 -6.22 -1.46
CA LYS A 97 -25.06 -7.04 -2.57
C LYS A 97 -24.45 -6.53 -3.87
N ILE A 98 -23.86 -7.44 -4.62
CA ILE A 98 -23.18 -7.16 -5.87
C ILE A 98 -23.92 -7.92 -6.97
N TYR A 99 -24.40 -7.17 -7.96
CA TYR A 99 -25.18 -7.75 -9.06
C TYR A 99 -25.18 -6.83 -10.27
N PHE A 100 -25.52 -7.38 -11.43
CA PHE A 100 -25.81 -6.59 -12.63
C PHE A 100 -27.27 -6.13 -12.58
N ASP A 101 -27.49 -4.83 -12.68
CA ASP A 101 -28.84 -4.26 -12.70
C ASP A 101 -29.31 -4.05 -14.15
N PRO A 102 -30.24 -4.87 -14.65
CA PRO A 102 -30.72 -4.76 -16.02
C PRO A 102 -31.51 -3.48 -16.29
N SER A 103 -31.97 -2.77 -15.26
CA SER A 103 -32.68 -1.49 -15.43
C SER A 103 -31.74 -0.32 -15.65
N MET A 104 -30.50 -0.45 -15.17
CA MET A 104 -29.41 0.54 -15.33
C MET A 104 -28.38 0.11 -16.37
N ASP A 105 -28.46 -1.14 -16.84
CA ASP A 105 -27.51 -1.78 -17.77
C ASP A 105 -26.05 -1.68 -17.29
N ARG A 106 -25.85 -1.88 -15.99
CA ARG A 106 -24.52 -1.85 -15.36
C ARG A 106 -24.46 -2.64 -14.05
N GLN A 107 -23.24 -2.91 -13.61
CA GLN A 107 -22.98 -3.48 -12.29
C GLN A 107 -23.32 -2.50 -11.17
N THR A 108 -23.70 -3.06 -10.03
CA THR A 108 -24.12 -2.31 -8.84
C THR A 108 -23.64 -3.00 -7.57
N ALA A 109 -23.19 -2.22 -6.60
CA ALA A 109 -22.79 -2.69 -5.27
C ALA A 109 -23.54 -1.86 -4.20
N VAL A 110 -24.58 -2.44 -3.62
CA VAL A 110 -25.48 -1.74 -2.69
C VAL A 110 -25.25 -2.22 -1.26
N TYR A 111 -25.18 -1.28 -0.33
CA TYR A 111 -25.15 -1.57 1.11
C TYR A 111 -26.49 -2.14 1.57
N ILE A 112 -26.44 -3.19 2.39
CA ILE A 112 -27.60 -3.80 3.02
C ILE A 112 -27.39 -3.79 4.54
N PRO A 113 -28.33 -3.23 5.30
CA PRO A 113 -28.33 -3.32 6.74
C PRO A 113 -28.41 -4.78 7.24
N ALA A 114 -27.77 -5.08 8.35
CA ALA A 114 -27.76 -6.44 8.89
C ALA A 114 -29.16 -6.98 9.20
N GLU A 115 -30.14 -6.10 9.49
CA GLU A 115 -31.54 -6.47 9.74
C GLU A 115 -32.29 -6.96 8.50
N ASP A 116 -31.80 -6.64 7.30
CA ASP A 116 -32.42 -7.04 6.03
C ASP A 116 -31.80 -8.32 5.42
N ILE A 117 -30.77 -8.88 6.08
CA ILE A 117 -30.20 -10.20 5.73
C ILE A 117 -30.59 -11.22 6.79
N ILE A 118 -31.23 -12.28 6.35
CA ILE A 118 -31.71 -13.37 7.20
C ILE A 118 -31.00 -14.65 6.76
N VAL A 119 -30.29 -15.28 7.68
CA VAL A 119 -29.60 -16.55 7.47
C VAL A 119 -30.19 -17.65 8.33
N SER A 120 -29.94 -18.91 7.97
CA SER A 120 -30.35 -20.07 8.76
C SER A 120 -29.63 -20.08 10.12
N TYR A 121 -30.30 -20.56 11.15
CA TYR A 121 -29.70 -20.74 12.48
C TYR A 121 -28.54 -21.73 12.41
N GLY A 122 -27.42 -21.39 13.06
CA GLY A 122 -26.22 -22.24 13.04
C GLY A 122 -25.29 -22.00 11.85
N THR A 123 -25.61 -21.07 10.94
CA THR A 123 -24.73 -20.66 9.85
C THR A 123 -23.45 -20.04 10.38
N ALA A 124 -22.28 -20.45 9.88
CA ALA A 124 -20.98 -19.90 10.23
C ALA A 124 -20.57 -18.73 9.30
N ASN A 125 -20.82 -18.85 8.00
CA ASN A 125 -20.49 -17.85 6.99
C ASN A 125 -21.50 -17.87 5.83
N LEU A 126 -21.46 -16.88 4.92
CA LEU A 126 -22.37 -16.81 3.78
C LEU A 126 -22.15 -17.94 2.76
N GLU A 127 -20.94 -18.45 2.65
CA GLU A 127 -20.60 -19.50 1.65
C GLU A 127 -21.23 -20.85 2.01
N SER A 128 -21.23 -21.16 3.33
CA SER A 128 -21.79 -22.41 3.86
C SER A 128 -23.25 -22.30 4.29
N ALA A 129 -23.88 -21.14 4.11
CA ALA A 129 -25.27 -20.93 4.49
C ALA A 129 -26.23 -21.73 3.58
N GLU A 130 -27.09 -22.56 4.15
CA GLU A 130 -28.13 -23.27 3.40
C GLU A 130 -29.07 -22.31 2.69
N ARG A 131 -29.38 -21.19 3.38
CA ARG A 131 -30.26 -20.16 2.84
C ARG A 131 -29.77 -18.78 3.29
N VAL A 132 -29.70 -17.86 2.34
CA VAL A 132 -29.51 -16.42 2.57
C VAL A 132 -30.70 -15.69 2.00
N THR A 133 -31.44 -14.94 2.82
CA THR A 133 -32.62 -14.20 2.39
C THR A 133 -32.38 -12.70 2.54
N HIS A 134 -32.53 -11.96 1.46
CA HIS A 134 -32.50 -10.50 1.46
C HIS A 134 -33.93 -9.95 1.44
N ARG A 135 -34.26 -9.14 2.45
CA ARG A 135 -35.54 -8.43 2.54
C ARG A 135 -35.43 -7.10 1.82
N MET A 136 -36.18 -6.93 0.77
CA MET A 136 -36.21 -5.71 -0.05
C MET A 136 -37.55 -5.02 0.04
N ARG A 137 -37.55 -3.70 -0.13
CA ARG A 137 -38.78 -2.90 -0.28
C ARG A 137 -38.79 -2.23 -1.63
N LYS A 138 -39.84 -2.47 -2.42
CA LYS A 138 -40.00 -1.90 -3.75
C LYS A 138 -41.33 -1.15 -3.87
N THR A 139 -41.29 0.02 -4.50
CA THR A 139 -42.49 0.76 -4.84
C THR A 139 -43.28 0.03 -5.95
N LYS A 140 -44.57 0.29 -6.06
CA LYS A 140 -45.42 -0.30 -7.13
C LYS A 140 -44.84 0.00 -8.52
N ASN A 141 -44.27 1.18 -8.73
CA ASN A 141 -43.72 1.56 -10.03
C ASN A 141 -42.38 0.82 -10.32
N GLU A 142 -41.49 0.68 -9.35
CA GLU A 142 -40.26 -0.10 -9.49
C GLU A 142 -40.56 -1.56 -9.80
N LEU A 143 -41.53 -2.13 -9.09
CA LEU A 143 -41.95 -3.50 -9.31
C LEU A 143 -42.52 -3.67 -10.75
N ARG A 144 -43.36 -2.72 -11.17
CA ARG A 144 -43.94 -2.74 -12.52
C ARG A 144 -42.87 -2.62 -13.61
N ARG A 145 -41.87 -1.78 -13.42
CA ARG A 145 -40.74 -1.71 -14.35
C ARG A 145 -40.02 -3.04 -14.49
N LEU A 146 -39.75 -3.73 -13.37
CA LEU A 146 -39.11 -5.05 -13.39
C LEU A 146 -39.98 -6.13 -14.01
N GLN A 147 -41.32 -6.05 -13.86
CA GLN A 147 -42.25 -6.92 -14.55
C GLN A 147 -42.25 -6.68 -16.08
N VAL A 148 -42.32 -5.41 -16.52
CA VAL A 148 -42.27 -5.05 -17.94
C VAL A 148 -40.94 -5.43 -18.58
N ALA A 149 -39.82 -5.31 -17.84
CA ALA A 149 -38.52 -5.76 -18.28
C ALA A 149 -38.36 -7.30 -18.33
N GLY A 150 -39.41 -8.06 -17.93
CA GLY A 150 -39.34 -9.52 -17.88
C GLY A 150 -38.49 -10.08 -16.74
N PHE A 151 -38.04 -9.22 -15.84
CA PHE A 151 -37.26 -9.65 -14.69
C PHE A 151 -38.10 -10.37 -13.63
N TYR A 152 -39.35 -9.93 -13.43
CA TYR A 152 -40.37 -10.58 -12.61
C TYR A 152 -41.56 -10.99 -13.43
N ARG A 153 -42.26 -12.02 -12.96
CA ARG A 153 -43.54 -12.43 -13.54
C ARG A 153 -44.53 -11.27 -13.54
N ASP A 154 -45.27 -11.09 -14.63
CA ASP A 154 -46.35 -10.12 -14.72
C ASP A 154 -47.61 -10.67 -14.00
N VAL A 155 -47.70 -10.39 -12.71
CA VAL A 155 -48.78 -10.78 -11.82
C VAL A 155 -49.28 -9.55 -11.10
N ASP A 156 -50.60 -9.38 -11.02
CA ASP A 156 -51.19 -8.32 -10.20
C ASP A 156 -51.13 -8.71 -8.72
N LEU A 157 -50.40 -7.91 -7.94
CA LEU A 157 -50.24 -8.10 -6.49
C LEU A 157 -51.25 -7.28 -5.65
N GLY A 158 -52.09 -6.47 -6.32
CA GLY A 158 -53.00 -5.55 -5.63
C GLY A 158 -52.27 -4.38 -4.96
N ASP A 159 -52.70 -4.04 -3.76
CA ASP A 159 -52.04 -3.01 -2.95
C ASP A 159 -51.08 -3.62 -1.92
N PRO A 160 -49.98 -2.93 -1.58
CA PRO A 160 -48.99 -3.43 -0.63
C PRO A 160 -49.60 -3.71 0.75
N ILE A 161 -49.41 -4.92 1.25
CA ILE A 161 -49.78 -5.29 2.63
C ILE A 161 -48.59 -4.94 3.53
N VAL A 162 -48.73 -3.86 4.28
CA VAL A 162 -47.65 -3.38 5.16
C VAL A 162 -47.81 -3.94 6.57
N ILE A 163 -46.90 -4.81 6.94
CA ILE A 163 -46.76 -5.27 8.33
C ILE A 163 -45.53 -4.55 8.91
N MET A 164 -45.74 -3.54 9.74
CA MET A 164 -44.66 -2.90 10.46
C MET A 164 -44.16 -3.82 11.58
N ASP A 165 -42.88 -4.10 11.54
CA ASP A 165 -42.15 -4.80 12.59
C ASP A 165 -42.05 -3.92 13.85
N GLU A 166 -41.99 -4.52 15.05
CA GLU A 166 -41.82 -3.77 16.31
C GLU A 166 -40.57 -2.92 16.32
N VAL A 167 -39.44 -3.40 15.71
CA VAL A 167 -38.21 -2.65 15.58
C VAL A 167 -38.41 -1.40 14.74
N GLU A 168 -39.18 -1.46 13.67
CA GLU A 168 -39.49 -0.30 12.81
C GLU A 168 -40.35 0.72 13.53
N LYS A 169 -41.35 0.26 14.29
CA LYS A 169 -42.17 1.13 15.13
C LYS A 169 -41.34 1.85 16.19
N GLN A 170 -40.41 1.13 16.83
CA GLN A 170 -39.52 1.73 17.81
C GLN A 170 -38.56 2.72 17.19
N LYS A 171 -37.97 2.40 16.03
CA LYS A 171 -37.13 3.34 15.28
C LYS A 171 -37.86 4.63 14.90
N ALA A 172 -39.09 4.52 14.39
CA ALA A 172 -39.90 5.67 14.05
C ALA A 172 -40.19 6.54 15.27
N LYS A 173 -40.51 5.91 16.42
CA LYS A 173 -40.71 6.60 17.72
C LYS A 173 -39.45 7.30 18.19
N ASP A 174 -38.28 6.63 18.13
CA ASP A 174 -36.99 7.20 18.58
C ASP A 174 -36.55 8.35 17.68
N GLN A 175 -36.87 8.30 16.39
CA GLN A 175 -36.64 9.39 15.45
C GLN A 175 -37.66 10.52 15.54
N GLY A 176 -38.72 10.33 16.29
CA GLY A 176 -39.80 11.33 16.50
C GLY A 176 -40.70 11.47 15.25
N PHE A 177 -40.75 10.48 14.38
CA PHE A 177 -41.71 10.41 13.28
C PHE A 177 -42.95 9.61 13.70
N ALA A 178 -44.12 10.03 13.24
CA ALA A 178 -45.28 9.16 13.29
C ALA A 178 -44.99 7.96 12.37
N ALA A 179 -45.30 6.76 12.84
CA ALA A 179 -45.17 5.56 12.00
C ALA A 179 -46.18 5.70 10.85
N THR A 180 -45.70 6.19 9.71
CA THR A 180 -46.48 6.25 8.48
C THR A 180 -46.43 4.88 7.80
N VAL A 181 -47.55 4.48 7.24
CA VAL A 181 -47.64 3.24 6.47
C VAL A 181 -46.78 3.37 5.22
N ASP A 182 -45.78 2.51 5.11
CA ASP A 182 -44.90 2.44 3.95
C ASP A 182 -45.63 1.72 2.84
N ASN A 183 -46.00 2.43 1.75
CA ASN A 183 -46.73 1.87 0.60
C ASN A 183 -45.84 1.09 -0.37
N ARG A 184 -44.82 0.40 0.13
CA ARG A 184 -43.90 -0.44 -0.64
C ARG A 184 -44.17 -1.91 -0.41
N PHE A 185 -44.06 -2.71 -1.49
CA PHE A 185 -44.08 -4.14 -1.38
C PHE A 185 -42.82 -4.66 -0.67
N GLN A 186 -43.01 -5.67 0.20
CA GLN A 186 -41.94 -6.38 0.84
C GLN A 186 -41.59 -7.62 0.06
N LEU A 187 -40.43 -7.63 -0.58
CA LEU A 187 -39.91 -8.77 -1.34
C LEU A 187 -38.87 -9.52 -0.51
N LEU A 188 -38.96 -10.84 -0.61
CA LEU A 188 -37.96 -11.76 -0.05
C LEU A 188 -37.23 -12.40 -1.23
N GLU A 189 -35.95 -12.10 -1.36
CA GLU A 189 -35.06 -12.75 -2.31
C GLU A 189 -34.25 -13.80 -1.55
N MET A 190 -34.50 -15.05 -1.84
CA MET A 190 -33.93 -16.20 -1.14
C MET A 190 -32.94 -16.91 -2.07
N HIS A 191 -31.68 -16.97 -1.62
CA HIS A 191 -30.64 -17.79 -2.22
C HIS A 191 -30.63 -19.12 -1.46
N VAL A 192 -31.08 -20.18 -2.10
CA VAL A 192 -31.36 -21.47 -1.43
C VAL A 192 -31.12 -22.62 -2.40
N ASP A 193 -30.73 -23.77 -1.86
CA ASP A 193 -30.59 -24.98 -2.64
C ASP A 193 -31.93 -25.70 -2.65
N LEU A 194 -32.45 -26.03 -3.85
CA LEU A 194 -33.75 -26.67 -4.08
C LEU A 194 -33.61 -27.82 -5.07
N ASP A 195 -34.28 -28.87 -4.77
CA ASP A 195 -34.57 -29.93 -5.75
C ASP A 195 -35.98 -29.66 -6.34
N LEU A 196 -36.03 -29.27 -7.62
CA LEU A 196 -37.24 -28.85 -8.29
C LEU A 196 -37.64 -29.90 -9.33
N ASP A 197 -38.88 -30.35 -9.26
CA ASP A 197 -39.46 -31.27 -10.24
C ASP A 197 -39.27 -30.75 -11.68
N GLY A 198 -38.68 -31.57 -12.54
CA GLY A 198 -38.39 -31.23 -13.95
C GLY A 198 -37.14 -30.36 -14.17
N TYR A 199 -36.40 -30.01 -13.10
CA TYR A 199 -35.14 -29.28 -13.13
C TYR A 199 -34.13 -29.86 -12.14
N ALA A 200 -34.34 -31.14 -11.75
CA ALA A 200 -33.45 -31.88 -10.88
C ALA A 200 -32.03 -32.00 -11.50
N ASP A 201 -31.03 -32.21 -10.66
CA ASP A 201 -29.71 -32.57 -11.14
C ASP A 201 -29.74 -33.99 -11.71
N GLU A 202 -29.17 -34.16 -12.89
CA GLU A 202 -29.11 -35.44 -13.60
C GLU A 202 -27.66 -35.88 -13.73
N ASP A 203 -27.42 -37.19 -13.57
CA ASP A 203 -26.12 -37.81 -13.82
C ASP A 203 -25.88 -38.03 -15.33
N GLU A 204 -24.75 -38.66 -15.68
CA GLU A 204 -24.39 -38.95 -17.09
C GLU A 204 -25.39 -39.90 -17.78
N ASP A 205 -26.13 -40.66 -17.01
CA ASP A 205 -27.17 -41.60 -17.50
C ASP A 205 -28.57 -40.97 -17.58
N GLY A 206 -28.71 -39.70 -17.13
CA GLY A 206 -29.98 -38.97 -17.13
C GLY A 206 -30.92 -39.32 -15.97
N GLU A 207 -30.40 -39.98 -14.93
CA GLU A 207 -31.15 -40.22 -13.70
C GLU A 207 -30.97 -39.09 -12.70
N ALA A 208 -32.04 -38.74 -11.95
CA ALA A 208 -31.97 -37.67 -10.95
C ALA A 208 -31.02 -38.06 -9.81
N THR A 209 -30.00 -37.22 -9.57
CA THR A 209 -29.02 -37.45 -8.50
C THR A 209 -29.56 -37.18 -7.10
N GLY A 210 -30.68 -36.46 -6.98
CA GLY A 210 -31.23 -36.00 -5.68
C GLY A 210 -30.42 -34.88 -5.03
N ILE A 211 -29.50 -34.26 -5.77
CA ILE A 211 -28.73 -33.12 -5.29
C ILE A 211 -29.58 -31.85 -5.48
N ALA A 212 -29.81 -31.11 -4.40
CA ALA A 212 -30.44 -29.81 -4.46
C ALA A 212 -29.52 -28.78 -5.13
N LEU A 213 -30.01 -28.14 -6.20
CA LEU A 213 -29.29 -27.13 -6.95
C LEU A 213 -29.51 -25.70 -6.39
N PRO A 214 -28.56 -24.80 -6.53
CA PRO A 214 -28.70 -23.44 -6.04
C PRO A 214 -29.61 -22.58 -6.91
N TYR A 215 -30.65 -22.00 -6.31
CA TYR A 215 -31.59 -21.09 -6.94
C TYR A 215 -31.70 -19.76 -6.19
N VAL A 216 -32.14 -18.74 -6.94
CA VAL A 216 -32.59 -17.46 -6.38
C VAL A 216 -34.10 -17.39 -6.57
N VAL A 217 -34.82 -17.41 -5.47
CA VAL A 217 -36.30 -17.32 -5.46
C VAL A 217 -36.70 -15.96 -4.92
N THR A 218 -37.45 -15.18 -5.71
CA THR A 218 -38.01 -13.91 -5.24
C THR A 218 -39.52 -14.05 -5.07
N MET A 219 -39.99 -13.71 -3.87
CA MET A 219 -41.41 -13.72 -3.55
C MET A 219 -41.85 -12.42 -2.87
N GLU A 220 -43.11 -12.07 -3.07
CA GLU A 220 -43.79 -11.01 -2.30
C GLU A 220 -44.30 -11.57 -0.97
N LYS A 221 -43.92 -10.94 0.15
CA LYS A 221 -44.18 -11.45 1.50
C LYS A 221 -45.66 -11.39 1.92
N GLY A 222 -46.41 -10.37 1.47
CA GLY A 222 -47.81 -10.16 1.88
C GLY A 222 -48.77 -11.17 1.24
N THR A 223 -48.61 -11.44 -0.04
CA THR A 223 -49.41 -12.36 -0.83
C THR A 223 -48.81 -13.75 -0.96
N ASN A 224 -47.57 -13.96 -0.52
CA ASN A 224 -46.77 -15.17 -0.75
C ASN A 224 -46.63 -15.55 -2.24
N THR A 225 -46.70 -14.57 -3.13
CA THR A 225 -46.63 -14.81 -4.58
C THR A 225 -45.17 -14.88 -5.04
N ILE A 226 -44.82 -15.96 -5.76
CA ILE A 226 -43.51 -16.13 -6.35
C ILE A 226 -43.43 -15.28 -7.62
N LEU A 227 -42.44 -14.33 -7.64
CA LEU A 227 -42.20 -13.41 -8.73
C LEU A 227 -41.14 -13.91 -9.70
N ALA A 228 -40.12 -14.60 -9.22
CA ALA A 228 -39.06 -15.16 -10.05
C ALA A 228 -38.41 -16.37 -9.37
N VAL A 229 -37.99 -17.33 -10.19
CA VAL A 229 -37.08 -18.42 -9.82
C VAL A 229 -35.97 -18.44 -10.86
N ARG A 230 -34.72 -18.35 -10.42
CA ARG A 230 -33.56 -18.26 -11.30
C ARG A 230 -32.45 -19.21 -10.84
N ARG A 231 -31.74 -19.77 -11.80
CA ARG A 231 -30.55 -20.58 -11.53
C ARG A 231 -29.47 -19.68 -10.94
N ASN A 232 -28.71 -20.16 -9.94
CA ASN A 232 -27.66 -19.41 -9.27
C ASN A 232 -26.27 -20.05 -9.47
N TRP A 233 -26.00 -20.51 -10.69
CA TRP A 233 -24.68 -21.01 -11.11
C TRP A 233 -24.37 -20.56 -12.54
N LEU A 234 -23.11 -20.70 -12.97
CA LEU A 234 -22.69 -20.43 -14.35
C LEU A 234 -23.07 -21.60 -15.24
N GLU A 235 -23.52 -21.32 -16.46
CA GLU A 235 -23.93 -22.37 -17.42
C GLU A 235 -22.78 -23.34 -17.76
N ASP A 236 -21.54 -22.83 -17.81
CA ASP A 236 -20.36 -23.61 -18.13
C ASP A 236 -19.79 -24.39 -16.92
N ASP A 237 -20.33 -24.17 -15.73
CA ASP A 237 -19.87 -24.83 -14.51
C ASP A 237 -20.50 -26.22 -14.34
N LYS A 238 -19.69 -27.25 -14.59
CA LYS A 238 -20.10 -28.66 -14.41
C LYS A 238 -20.49 -29.01 -12.95
N LEU A 239 -19.92 -28.32 -11.99
CA LEU A 239 -20.20 -28.55 -10.56
C LEU A 239 -21.43 -27.78 -10.07
N LYS A 240 -22.00 -26.92 -10.92
CA LYS A 240 -23.18 -26.09 -10.61
C LYS A 240 -22.99 -25.36 -9.26
N ALA A 241 -21.76 -24.85 -9.01
CA ALA A 241 -21.40 -24.19 -7.75
C ALA A 241 -22.22 -22.89 -7.56
N ARG A 242 -22.68 -22.66 -6.34
CA ARG A 242 -23.46 -21.48 -5.97
C ARG A 242 -22.69 -20.19 -6.22
N ARG A 243 -23.22 -19.29 -7.02
CA ARG A 243 -22.67 -17.94 -7.17
C ARG A 243 -22.94 -17.10 -5.93
N GLN A 244 -21.92 -16.40 -5.46
CA GLN A 244 -22.07 -15.46 -4.36
C GLN A 244 -22.49 -14.08 -4.89
N HIS A 245 -23.44 -13.46 -4.20
CA HIS A 245 -23.94 -12.12 -4.51
C HIS A 245 -23.80 -11.17 -3.32
N PHE A 246 -23.49 -11.72 -2.14
CA PHE A 246 -23.39 -10.97 -0.91
C PHE A 246 -21.98 -11.05 -0.35
N VAL A 247 -21.50 -9.94 0.17
CA VAL A 247 -20.25 -9.87 0.93
C VAL A 247 -20.57 -9.41 2.34
N HIS A 248 -20.07 -10.17 3.33
CA HIS A 248 -20.22 -9.87 4.74
C HIS A 248 -19.00 -9.11 5.25
N TYR A 249 -19.24 -7.92 5.76
CA TYR A 249 -18.25 -7.10 6.47
C TYR A 249 -18.42 -7.29 7.96
N GLY A 250 -17.36 -7.70 8.66
CA GLY A 250 -17.38 -7.94 10.10
C GLY A 250 -16.37 -7.06 10.83
N TYR A 251 -16.77 -6.52 12.00
CA TYR A 251 -15.92 -5.65 12.81
C TYR A 251 -15.00 -6.46 13.75
N ILE A 252 -15.55 -7.08 14.79
CA ILE A 252 -14.82 -8.00 15.68
C ILE A 252 -15.54 -9.34 15.70
N PRO A 253 -14.84 -10.48 15.51
CA PRO A 253 -15.46 -11.80 15.48
C PRO A 253 -16.29 -12.08 16.74
N GLY A 254 -17.54 -12.54 16.53
CA GLY A 254 -18.43 -13.03 17.58
C GLY A 254 -18.30 -14.55 17.77
N PHE A 255 -19.28 -15.14 18.47
CA PHE A 255 -19.31 -16.58 18.73
C PHE A 255 -20.01 -17.40 17.63
N GLY A 256 -20.51 -16.75 16.56
CA GLY A 256 -21.20 -17.38 15.44
C GLY A 256 -21.13 -16.50 14.21
N PHE A 257 -22.19 -16.45 13.43
CA PHE A 257 -22.27 -15.68 12.20
C PHE A 257 -22.05 -14.16 12.39
N TYR A 258 -22.62 -13.59 13.50
CA TYR A 258 -22.58 -12.16 13.73
C TYR A 258 -21.33 -11.72 14.49
N TYR A 259 -20.82 -10.58 14.11
CA TYR A 259 -19.67 -9.90 14.68
C TYR A 259 -20.13 -8.88 15.74
N PHE A 260 -19.22 -8.53 16.65
CA PHE A 260 -19.44 -7.48 17.65
C PHE A 260 -19.01 -6.12 17.12
N GLY A 261 -19.84 -5.09 17.33
CA GLY A 261 -19.51 -3.69 17.04
C GLY A 261 -19.23 -2.88 18.30
N LEU A 262 -18.99 -1.59 18.14
CA LEU A 262 -18.70 -0.68 19.24
C LEU A 262 -19.82 -0.62 20.27
N ILE A 263 -21.08 -0.79 19.87
CA ILE A 263 -22.22 -0.81 20.80
C ILE A 263 -22.08 -1.92 21.84
N HIS A 264 -21.51 -3.07 21.45
CA HIS A 264 -21.30 -4.20 22.35
C HIS A 264 -20.09 -3.96 23.27
N LEU A 265 -19.06 -3.26 22.79
CA LEU A 265 -17.81 -3.04 23.50
C LEU A 265 -17.90 -1.88 24.50
N ILE A 266 -18.38 -0.73 24.04
CA ILE A 266 -18.37 0.52 24.79
C ILE A 266 -19.78 1.09 25.06
N GLY A 267 -20.84 0.40 24.62
CA GLY A 267 -22.21 0.84 24.84
C GLY A 267 -22.55 1.00 26.35
N GLY A 268 -22.04 0.10 27.17
CA GLY A 268 -22.17 0.21 28.65
C GLY A 268 -21.47 1.45 29.20
N HIS A 269 -20.27 1.77 28.72
CA HIS A 269 -19.52 2.97 29.12
C HIS A 269 -20.25 4.26 28.69
N ALA A 270 -20.73 4.28 27.43
CA ALA A 270 -21.50 5.43 26.92
C ALA A 270 -22.80 5.67 27.70
N ARG A 271 -23.51 4.60 28.10
CA ARG A 271 -24.70 4.67 28.93
C ARG A 271 -24.38 5.16 30.33
N ALA A 272 -23.30 4.67 30.94
CA ALA A 272 -22.84 5.12 32.25
C ALA A 272 -22.43 6.59 32.22
N ALA A 273 -21.62 7.01 31.24
CA ALA A 273 -21.22 8.41 31.05
C ALA A 273 -22.46 9.33 30.86
N THR A 274 -23.44 8.89 30.07
CA THR A 274 -24.72 9.61 29.89
C THR A 274 -25.49 9.77 31.21
N SER A 275 -25.55 8.72 32.04
CA SER A 275 -26.20 8.77 33.34
C SER A 275 -25.47 9.73 34.28
N LEU A 276 -24.15 9.71 34.32
CA LEU A 276 -23.33 10.57 35.17
C LEU A 276 -23.42 12.05 34.77
N ILE A 277 -23.33 12.37 33.48
CA ILE A 277 -23.44 13.76 33.02
C ILE A 277 -24.83 14.32 33.33
N ARG A 278 -25.89 13.52 33.14
CA ARG A 278 -27.26 13.90 33.53
C ARG A 278 -27.38 14.22 35.02
N GLN A 279 -26.83 13.35 35.87
CA GLN A 279 -26.82 13.56 37.33
C GLN A 279 -26.03 14.81 37.71
N LEU A 280 -24.89 15.08 37.13
CA LEU A 280 -24.06 16.26 37.40
C LEU A 280 -24.79 17.57 37.01
N VAL A 281 -25.40 17.59 35.82
CA VAL A 281 -26.17 18.75 35.35
C VAL A 281 -27.43 18.98 36.21
N ASP A 282 -28.13 17.88 36.51
CA ASP A 282 -29.33 17.96 37.37
C ASP A 282 -28.99 18.42 38.77
N ALA A 283 -27.90 17.93 39.39
CA ALA A 283 -27.40 18.41 40.68
C ALA A 283 -27.03 19.91 40.64
N GLY A 284 -26.33 20.33 39.55
CA GLY A 284 -26.01 21.74 39.33
C GLY A 284 -27.25 22.63 39.21
N THR A 285 -28.27 22.16 38.50
CA THR A 285 -29.54 22.85 38.35
C THR A 285 -30.24 23.03 39.70
N LEU A 286 -30.33 21.94 40.49
CA LEU A 286 -30.95 21.99 41.82
C LEU A 286 -30.15 22.84 42.83
N SER A 287 -28.81 22.82 42.73
CA SER A 287 -27.96 23.66 43.59
C SER A 287 -28.07 25.12 43.26
N ASN A 288 -28.13 25.49 41.96
CA ASN A 288 -28.27 26.88 41.52
C ASN A 288 -29.69 27.45 41.65
N LEU A 289 -30.70 26.60 41.54
CA LEU A 289 -32.11 26.96 41.65
C LEU A 289 -32.75 26.10 42.77
N PRO A 290 -32.38 26.34 44.02
CA PRO A 290 -32.87 25.51 45.10
C PRO A 290 -34.36 25.75 45.34
N GLY A 291 -35.15 24.66 45.37
CA GLY A 291 -36.50 24.68 45.88
C GLY A 291 -36.49 24.89 47.39
N GLY A 292 -37.61 25.33 47.98
CA GLY A 292 -37.72 25.53 49.39
C GLY A 292 -39.10 25.15 49.94
N LEU A 293 -39.15 25.04 51.24
CA LEU A 293 -40.39 24.87 51.97
C LEU A 293 -40.82 26.22 52.49
N LYS A 294 -42.09 26.60 52.29
CA LYS A 294 -42.69 27.79 52.89
C LYS A 294 -43.71 27.42 53.98
N ALA A 295 -43.72 28.15 55.07
CA ALA A 295 -44.67 27.92 56.10
C ALA A 295 -46.14 28.17 55.62
N ARG A 296 -47.05 27.38 56.14
CA ARG A 296 -48.44 27.49 55.73
C ARG A 296 -49.01 28.86 56.22
N GLY A 297 -49.53 29.68 55.29
CA GLY A 297 -50.01 31.02 55.52
C GLY A 297 -49.08 32.14 55.04
N LEU A 298 -47.85 31.85 54.66
CA LEU A 298 -46.98 32.80 53.99
C LEU A 298 -47.53 33.07 52.58
N ARG A 299 -47.87 34.32 52.29
CA ARG A 299 -48.36 34.79 50.99
C ARG A 299 -47.28 35.61 50.31
N ILE A 300 -46.87 35.23 49.12
CA ILE A 300 -45.94 35.97 48.28
C ILE A 300 -46.74 36.52 47.11
N LYS A 301 -46.68 37.83 46.85
CA LYS A 301 -47.40 38.42 45.73
C LYS A 301 -46.75 37.97 44.44
N GLY A 302 -47.53 37.37 43.56
CA GLY A 302 -47.01 36.82 42.32
C GLY A 302 -46.32 35.44 42.45
N ASP A 303 -46.72 34.59 43.39
CA ASP A 303 -46.19 33.26 43.70
C ASP A 303 -46.29 32.28 42.49
N ASP A 304 -47.19 32.56 41.53
CA ASP A 304 -47.43 31.75 40.35
C ASP A 304 -46.44 32.03 39.20
N THR A 305 -45.58 33.05 39.36
CA THR A 305 -44.63 33.43 38.30
C THR A 305 -43.20 33.36 38.81
N PRO A 306 -42.25 32.99 37.94
CA PRO A 306 -40.78 32.98 38.25
C PRO A 306 -40.34 34.42 38.66
N ILE A 307 -39.43 34.53 39.62
CA ILE A 307 -38.81 35.81 40.03
C ILE A 307 -37.75 36.19 38.99
N SER A 308 -37.86 37.41 38.45
CA SER A 308 -36.87 37.93 37.52
C SER A 308 -35.64 38.46 38.28
N PRO A 309 -34.46 38.43 37.66
CA PRO A 309 -33.22 38.97 38.23
C PRO A 309 -33.41 40.45 38.59
N GLY A 310 -33.21 40.81 39.89
CA GLY A 310 -33.40 42.19 40.42
C GLY A 310 -34.81 42.50 40.83
N GLU A 311 -35.76 41.59 40.81
CA GLU A 311 -37.13 41.76 41.26
C GLU A 311 -37.23 41.57 42.77
N PHE A 312 -37.97 42.48 43.45
CA PHE A 312 -38.39 42.39 44.88
C PHE A 312 -39.88 42.14 44.94
N ARG A 313 -40.27 41.14 45.71
CA ARG A 313 -41.73 40.83 45.94
C ARG A 313 -42.14 41.06 47.34
N ASP A 314 -43.38 41.64 47.50
CA ASP A 314 -43.99 41.78 48.77
C ASP A 314 -44.41 40.45 49.37
N VAL A 315 -44.15 40.25 50.66
CA VAL A 315 -44.42 39.00 51.35
C VAL A 315 -45.22 39.31 52.60
N ASP A 316 -46.45 38.76 52.74
CA ASP A 316 -47.23 38.81 53.93
C ASP A 316 -46.86 37.71 54.91
N LEU A 317 -46.38 38.05 56.08
CA LEU A 317 -45.93 37.12 57.12
C LEU A 317 -47.01 36.84 58.16
N PRO A 318 -47.29 35.56 58.47
CA PRO A 318 -48.24 35.25 59.57
C PRO A 318 -47.61 35.52 60.93
N SER A 319 -46.33 35.41 61.16
CA SER A 319 -45.54 35.74 62.32
C SER A 319 -44.06 35.55 62.11
N GLY A 320 -43.21 36.31 62.84
CA GLY A 320 -41.75 36.14 62.86
C GLY A 320 -41.00 36.75 61.64
N ALA A 321 -39.73 36.39 61.44
CA ALA A 321 -38.94 36.89 60.34
C ALA A 321 -39.19 36.04 59.08
N ILE A 322 -38.96 36.63 57.88
CA ILE A 322 -39.04 35.91 56.57
C ILE A 322 -38.19 34.64 56.58
N ARG A 323 -36.99 34.72 57.17
CA ARG A 323 -36.05 33.64 57.29
C ARG A 323 -36.57 32.41 58.02
N ASP A 324 -37.45 32.60 59.00
CA ASP A 324 -38.03 31.54 59.85
C ASP A 324 -39.17 30.82 59.11
N ASN A 325 -39.74 31.47 58.09
CA ASN A 325 -40.93 31.02 57.39
C ASN A 325 -40.56 30.39 55.97
N ILE A 326 -39.34 30.53 55.55
CA ILE A 326 -38.84 29.96 54.30
C ILE A 326 -37.55 29.13 54.58
N LEU A 327 -37.59 27.84 54.31
CA LEU A 327 -36.45 26.91 54.43
C LEU A 327 -36.00 26.48 53.03
N PRO A 328 -34.89 27.01 52.50
CA PRO A 328 -34.33 26.47 51.28
C PRO A 328 -33.88 25.02 51.52
N LEU A 329 -34.20 24.14 50.61
CA LEU A 329 -33.70 22.74 50.67
C LEU A 329 -32.22 22.72 50.47
N PRO A 330 -31.45 22.02 51.32
CA PRO A 330 -29.99 21.97 51.22
C PRO A 330 -29.57 21.00 50.13
N TYR A 331 -29.64 21.44 48.87
CA TYR A 331 -29.09 20.66 47.77
C TYR A 331 -27.56 20.72 47.79
N LYS A 332 -26.93 19.56 47.55
CA LYS A 332 -25.47 19.48 47.47
C LYS A 332 -25.00 19.96 46.12
N GLU A 333 -23.84 20.59 46.10
CA GLU A 333 -23.14 20.93 44.84
C GLU A 333 -22.82 19.68 44.03
N PRO A 334 -22.65 19.79 42.68
CA PRO A 334 -22.24 18.70 41.84
C PRO A 334 -20.97 18.01 42.38
N SER A 335 -21.02 16.70 42.54
CA SER A 335 -19.90 15.95 43.13
C SER A 335 -18.70 15.89 42.20
N GLN A 336 -17.54 16.40 42.65
CA GLN A 336 -16.26 16.28 41.95
C GLN A 336 -15.84 14.81 41.75
N VAL A 337 -16.22 13.92 42.70
CA VAL A 337 -15.96 12.48 42.60
C VAL A 337 -16.72 11.86 41.43
N LEU A 338 -17.99 12.27 41.23
CA LEU A 338 -18.77 11.80 40.07
C LEU A 338 -18.23 12.34 38.75
N ALA A 339 -17.74 13.58 38.73
CA ALA A 339 -17.09 14.14 37.55
C ALA A 339 -15.80 13.36 37.19
N ALA A 340 -14.93 13.12 38.18
CA ALA A 340 -13.73 12.34 38.01
C ALA A 340 -14.02 10.86 37.56
N LEU A 341 -15.11 10.28 38.11
CA LEU A 341 -15.55 8.93 37.68
C LEU A 341 -16.04 8.94 36.22
N MET A 342 -16.79 9.97 35.82
CA MET A 342 -17.23 10.15 34.44
C MET A 342 -16.04 10.24 33.50
N ASP A 343 -15.04 11.07 33.81
CA ASP A 343 -13.83 11.23 33.02
C ASP A 343 -13.07 9.90 32.87
N LYS A 344 -12.97 9.11 33.95
CA LYS A 344 -12.35 7.79 33.91
C LYS A 344 -13.12 6.81 33.04
N ILE A 345 -14.46 6.77 33.13
CA ILE A 345 -15.30 5.90 32.30
C ILE A 345 -15.17 6.29 30.82
N VAL A 346 -15.13 7.59 30.51
CA VAL A 346 -14.93 8.09 29.15
C VAL A 346 -13.55 7.70 28.63
N ALA A 347 -12.49 7.91 29.43
CA ALA A 347 -11.14 7.54 29.05
C ALA A 347 -10.98 6.01 28.83
N ASP A 348 -11.59 5.19 29.69
CA ASP A 348 -11.62 3.74 29.50
C ASP A 348 -12.37 3.37 28.21
N GLY A 349 -13.52 3.99 27.95
CA GLY A 349 -14.29 3.79 26.72
C GLY A 349 -13.51 4.16 25.45
N GLN A 350 -12.84 5.31 25.44
CA GLN A 350 -11.99 5.75 24.33
C GLN A 350 -10.82 4.80 24.10
N ARG A 351 -10.21 4.29 25.17
CA ARG A 351 -9.15 3.29 25.07
C ARG A 351 -9.63 1.98 24.47
N PHE A 352 -10.83 1.49 24.86
CA PHE A 352 -11.42 0.28 24.30
C PHE A 352 -11.84 0.45 22.84
N ALA A 353 -12.30 1.63 22.46
CA ALA A 353 -12.63 1.95 21.07
C ALA A 353 -11.38 2.15 20.19
N ALA A 354 -10.17 2.11 20.75
CA ALA A 354 -8.91 2.47 20.10
C ALA A 354 -8.92 3.91 19.51
N THR A 355 -9.79 4.77 20.02
CA THR A 355 -9.94 6.17 19.56
C THR A 355 -9.29 7.17 20.50
N GLY A 356 -8.57 6.70 21.53
CA GLY A 356 -7.82 7.56 22.44
C GLY A 356 -6.85 8.44 21.67
N ASP A 357 -6.98 9.77 21.80
CA ASP A 357 -6.04 10.68 21.19
C ASP A 357 -4.66 10.46 21.78
N LEU A 358 -3.70 10.19 20.90
CA LEU A 358 -2.31 10.37 21.23
C LEU A 358 -2.15 11.85 21.58
N LYS A 359 -2.02 12.15 22.86
CA LYS A 359 -1.53 13.46 23.27
C LYS A 359 -0.08 13.53 22.82
N VAL A 360 0.12 13.99 21.59
CA VAL A 360 1.45 14.29 21.03
C VAL A 360 2.23 15.21 21.97
N SER A 361 1.50 15.98 22.81
CA SER A 361 2.06 16.77 23.90
C SER A 361 2.77 15.97 24.99
N ASP A 362 2.39 14.69 25.19
CA ASP A 362 3.02 13.83 26.21
C ASP A 362 4.29 13.13 25.65
N MET A 363 4.53 13.26 24.34
CA MET A 363 5.77 12.80 23.72
C MET A 363 6.78 13.94 23.77
N SER A 364 7.91 13.72 24.44
CA SER A 364 8.97 14.72 24.47
C SER A 364 9.43 15.01 23.04
N ALA A 365 9.64 16.28 22.70
CA ALA A 365 10.15 16.71 21.39
C ALA A 365 11.54 16.09 21.03
N GLN A 366 12.15 15.39 21.99
CA GLN A 366 13.44 14.71 21.87
C GLN A 366 13.31 13.18 21.71
N SER A 367 12.09 12.63 21.61
CA SER A 367 11.92 11.17 21.41
C SER A 367 12.48 10.76 20.05
N PRO A 368 13.34 9.71 19.97
CA PRO A 368 13.82 9.20 18.69
C PRO A 368 12.65 8.81 17.79
N VAL A 369 12.72 9.15 16.49
CA VAL A 369 11.67 8.87 15.49
C VAL A 369 11.25 7.41 15.50
N GLY A 370 12.20 6.49 15.69
CA GLY A 370 11.93 5.05 15.77
C GLY A 370 11.07 4.64 16.98
N THR A 371 11.25 5.29 18.14
CA THR A 371 10.44 5.03 19.35
C THR A 371 9.01 5.53 19.15
N THR A 372 8.86 6.70 18.55
CA THR A 372 7.55 7.28 18.21
C THR A 372 6.79 6.39 17.25
N LEU A 373 7.46 5.90 16.19
CA LEU A 373 6.88 4.97 15.23
C LEU A 373 6.47 3.63 15.88
N ALA A 374 7.31 3.06 16.75
CA ALA A 374 6.98 1.81 17.45
C ALA A 374 5.79 1.94 18.40
N ILE A 375 5.64 3.09 19.07
CA ILE A 375 4.48 3.38 19.93
C ILE A 375 3.22 3.53 19.08
N LEU A 376 3.29 4.27 17.98
CA LEU A 376 2.20 4.42 17.01
C LEU A 376 1.76 3.07 16.44
N GLU A 377 2.71 2.25 16.01
CA GLU A 377 2.44 0.91 15.49
C GLU A 377 1.74 0.02 16.53
N ARG A 378 2.18 0.08 17.78
CA ARG A 378 1.56 -0.71 18.86
C ARG A 378 0.13 -0.27 19.16
N MET A 379 -0.18 1.02 19.09
CA MET A 379 -1.52 1.55 19.31
C MET A 379 -2.47 1.23 18.17
N LEU A 380 -1.98 1.22 16.93
CA LEU A 380 -2.77 0.93 15.74
C LEU A 380 -3.07 -0.56 15.55
N LYS A 381 -2.48 -1.46 16.34
CA LYS A 381 -2.66 -2.92 16.17
C LYS A 381 -4.12 -3.41 16.22
N VAL A 382 -4.95 -2.84 17.09
CA VAL A 382 -6.37 -3.22 17.17
C VAL A 382 -7.12 -2.76 15.93
N MET A 383 -6.86 -1.52 15.48
CA MET A 383 -7.46 -0.97 14.26
C MET A 383 -6.96 -1.71 13.02
N SER A 384 -5.68 -2.05 12.95
CA SER A 384 -5.13 -2.81 11.81
C SER A 384 -5.79 -4.18 11.66
N ALA A 385 -6.16 -4.85 12.76
CA ALA A 385 -6.90 -6.11 12.71
C ALA A 385 -8.33 -5.96 12.17
N VAL A 386 -9.01 -4.83 12.47
CA VAL A 386 -10.32 -4.52 11.89
C VAL A 386 -10.16 -4.17 10.41
N GLN A 387 -9.19 -3.34 10.06
CA GLN A 387 -8.86 -2.97 8.68
C GLN A 387 -8.51 -4.19 7.82
N ALA A 388 -7.76 -5.16 8.39
CA ALA A 388 -7.46 -6.41 7.69
C ALA A 388 -8.72 -7.21 7.31
N ARG A 389 -9.73 -7.22 8.17
CA ARG A 389 -11.03 -7.87 7.87
C ARG A 389 -11.81 -7.11 6.80
N ILE A 390 -11.82 -5.77 6.88
CA ILE A 390 -12.46 -4.92 5.86
C ILE A 390 -11.76 -5.14 4.51
N HIS A 391 -10.43 -5.14 4.50
CA HIS A 391 -9.63 -5.41 3.30
C HIS A 391 -9.97 -6.78 2.68
N TYR A 392 -10.08 -7.83 3.51
CA TYR A 392 -10.45 -9.15 3.05
C TYR A 392 -11.86 -9.17 2.42
N SER A 393 -12.84 -8.53 3.07
CA SER A 393 -14.19 -8.41 2.52
C SER A 393 -14.23 -7.57 1.24
N MET A 394 -13.47 -6.48 1.16
CA MET A 394 -13.33 -5.69 -0.06
C MET A 394 -12.66 -6.47 -1.20
N LYS A 395 -11.68 -7.32 -0.87
CA LYS A 395 -11.08 -8.22 -1.87
C LYS A 395 -12.12 -9.17 -2.47
N GLN A 396 -12.99 -9.75 -1.64
CA GLN A 396 -14.10 -10.58 -2.12
C GLN A 396 -15.07 -9.77 -2.97
N GLU A 397 -15.43 -8.57 -2.54
CA GLU A 397 -16.30 -7.66 -3.29
C GLU A 397 -15.74 -7.34 -4.68
N PHE A 398 -14.47 -6.95 -4.76
CA PHE A 398 -13.84 -6.58 -6.03
C PHE A 398 -13.69 -7.78 -6.98
N LYS A 399 -13.46 -8.98 -6.45
CA LYS A 399 -13.48 -10.20 -7.26
C LYS A 399 -14.86 -10.47 -7.87
N LEU A 400 -15.92 -10.28 -7.11
CA LEU A 400 -17.30 -10.44 -7.61
C LEU A 400 -17.63 -9.36 -8.66
N LEU A 401 -17.27 -8.11 -8.41
CA LEU A 401 -17.44 -7.01 -9.36
C LEU A 401 -16.70 -7.26 -10.67
N ALA A 402 -15.42 -7.65 -10.58
CA ALA A 402 -14.62 -7.98 -11.76
C ALA A 402 -15.23 -9.10 -12.59
N GLY A 403 -15.75 -10.15 -11.94
CA GLY A 403 -16.48 -11.23 -12.63
C GLY A 403 -17.74 -10.72 -13.36
N ILE A 404 -18.50 -9.83 -12.72
CA ILE A 404 -19.71 -9.26 -13.34
C ILE A 404 -19.33 -8.32 -14.49
N ILE A 405 -18.30 -7.48 -14.35
CA ILE A 405 -17.81 -6.62 -15.43
C ILE A 405 -17.38 -7.49 -16.61
N ARG A 406 -16.53 -8.50 -16.37
CA ARG A 406 -16.08 -9.43 -17.39
C ARG A 406 -17.26 -10.10 -18.14
N ASP A 407 -18.27 -10.57 -17.40
CA ASP A 407 -19.38 -11.35 -17.97
C ASP A 407 -20.36 -10.48 -18.77
N ASN A 408 -20.49 -9.19 -18.47
CA ASN A 408 -21.52 -8.30 -19.04
C ASN A 408 -20.97 -7.20 -19.96
N THR A 409 -19.64 -7.13 -20.19
CA THR A 409 -19.05 -6.13 -21.07
C THR A 409 -18.58 -6.72 -22.39
N PRO A 410 -18.51 -5.91 -23.49
CA PRO A 410 -17.96 -6.34 -24.77
C PRO A 410 -16.50 -6.79 -24.68
N GLU A 411 -16.01 -7.48 -25.72
CA GLU A 411 -14.61 -7.96 -25.77
C GLU A 411 -13.60 -6.83 -25.68
N GLU A 412 -13.86 -5.68 -26.32
CA GLU A 412 -13.08 -4.45 -26.23
C GLU A 412 -14.03 -3.26 -26.05
N TYR A 413 -13.68 -2.35 -25.11
CA TYR A 413 -14.45 -1.14 -24.84
C TYR A 413 -13.57 -0.01 -24.34
N ASP A 414 -14.00 1.24 -24.58
CA ASP A 414 -13.33 2.44 -24.11
C ASP A 414 -13.82 2.78 -22.70
N TYR A 415 -12.93 2.82 -21.71
CA TYR A 415 -13.29 3.09 -20.32
C TYR A 415 -13.05 4.55 -19.88
N GLU A 416 -12.35 5.35 -20.66
CA GLU A 416 -12.15 6.78 -20.42
C GLU A 416 -12.57 7.59 -21.66
N PRO A 417 -13.87 7.81 -21.88
CA PRO A 417 -14.35 8.45 -23.13
C PRO A 417 -13.86 9.89 -23.31
N GLU A 418 -13.52 10.62 -22.22
CA GLU A 418 -13.04 12.01 -22.28
C GLU A 418 -11.54 12.13 -22.61
N VAL A 419 -10.75 11.12 -22.30
CA VAL A 419 -9.28 11.15 -22.46
C VAL A 419 -8.81 10.37 -23.69
N GLY A 420 -9.68 9.63 -24.33
CA GLY A 420 -9.52 8.90 -25.60
C GLY A 420 -8.33 7.95 -25.68
N SER A 421 -8.56 6.73 -26.10
CA SER A 421 -7.61 5.72 -26.57
C SER A 421 -7.11 4.63 -25.61
N LYS A 422 -7.55 4.53 -24.39
CA LYS A 422 -7.27 3.33 -23.60
C LYS A 422 -8.44 2.37 -23.76
N LYS A 423 -8.18 1.18 -24.30
CA LYS A 423 -9.18 0.14 -24.47
C LYS A 423 -8.98 -0.94 -23.40
N ALA A 424 -10.03 -1.20 -22.62
CA ALA A 424 -10.09 -2.35 -21.76
C ALA A 424 -10.47 -3.59 -22.59
N LYS A 425 -9.92 -4.74 -22.21
CA LYS A 425 -10.20 -6.03 -22.85
C LYS A 425 -10.82 -6.96 -21.82
N LYS A 426 -11.89 -7.64 -22.21
CA LYS A 426 -12.52 -8.66 -21.36
C LYS A 426 -11.53 -9.72 -20.87
N ALA A 427 -10.66 -10.21 -21.75
CA ALA A 427 -9.64 -11.19 -21.44
C ALA A 427 -8.59 -10.72 -20.42
N ASP A 428 -8.37 -9.41 -20.26
CA ASP A 428 -7.41 -8.87 -19.29
C ASP A 428 -7.81 -9.23 -17.84
N TYR A 429 -9.12 -9.34 -17.55
CA TYR A 429 -9.63 -9.70 -16.24
C TYR A 429 -9.30 -11.15 -15.80
N ASP A 430 -9.00 -12.04 -16.76
CA ASP A 430 -8.60 -13.42 -16.47
C ASP A 430 -7.08 -13.53 -16.16
N MET A 431 -6.30 -12.51 -16.50
CA MET A 431 -4.84 -12.52 -16.36
C MET A 431 -4.35 -12.01 -15.00
N VAL A 432 -5.21 -11.30 -14.25
CA VAL A 432 -4.81 -10.57 -13.03
C VAL A 432 -5.76 -10.84 -11.87
N ASP A 433 -5.25 -10.80 -10.64
CA ASP A 433 -6.07 -10.76 -9.42
C ASP A 433 -6.28 -9.32 -8.97
N ILE A 434 -7.44 -9.05 -8.41
CA ILE A 434 -7.87 -7.71 -8.00
C ILE A 434 -7.89 -7.64 -6.48
N ILE A 435 -7.21 -6.63 -5.94
CA ILE A 435 -7.11 -6.40 -4.52
C ILE A 435 -7.44 -4.95 -4.17
N PRO A 436 -7.92 -4.67 -2.95
CA PRO A 436 -8.04 -3.30 -2.47
C PRO A 436 -6.68 -2.64 -2.32
N VAL A 437 -6.65 -1.32 -2.49
CA VAL A 437 -5.43 -0.50 -2.23
C VAL A 437 -5.08 -0.50 -0.75
N SER A 438 -6.08 -0.56 0.14
CA SER A 438 -5.90 -0.62 1.59
C SER A 438 -5.29 -1.95 2.00
N ASP A 439 -3.96 -2.03 2.09
CA ASP A 439 -3.29 -3.20 2.67
C ASP A 439 -3.02 -2.92 4.15
N PRO A 440 -3.63 -3.69 5.08
CA PRO A 440 -3.45 -3.50 6.52
C PRO A 440 -2.02 -3.84 6.99
N ASN A 441 -1.26 -4.56 6.19
CA ASN A 441 0.16 -4.84 6.43
C ASN A 441 1.07 -3.80 5.77
N ALA A 442 0.52 -2.96 4.90
CA ALA A 442 1.26 -1.85 4.32
C ALA A 442 1.50 -0.79 5.40
N SER A 443 2.74 -0.37 5.50
CA SER A 443 3.12 0.78 6.33
C SER A 443 2.26 2.00 5.96
N THR A 444 1.92 2.83 6.95
CA THR A 444 1.20 4.09 6.70
C THR A 444 1.94 4.94 5.68
N MET A 445 1.24 5.86 5.01
CA MET A 445 1.86 6.76 4.02
C MET A 445 3.11 7.43 4.59
N SER A 446 3.06 7.90 5.85
CA SER A 446 4.19 8.51 6.54
C SER A 446 5.35 7.51 6.75
N GLN A 447 5.06 6.28 7.12
CA GLN A 447 6.07 5.23 7.27
C GLN A 447 6.70 4.85 5.93
N ARG A 448 5.90 4.75 4.85
CA ARG A 448 6.39 4.51 3.49
C ARG A 448 7.32 5.62 3.02
N VAL A 449 6.96 6.87 3.26
CA VAL A 449 7.82 8.02 2.93
C VAL A 449 9.14 7.94 3.68
N VAL A 450 9.14 7.61 4.98
CA VAL A 450 10.36 7.43 5.78
C VAL A 450 11.18 6.24 5.27
N GLN A 451 10.54 5.11 4.91
CA GLN A 451 11.21 3.96 4.33
C GLN A 451 11.88 4.31 2.98
N PHE A 452 11.17 5.00 2.09
CA PHE A 452 11.74 5.46 0.82
C PHE A 452 12.87 6.46 1.02
N GLN A 453 12.76 7.37 1.98
CA GLN A 453 13.87 8.28 2.35
C GLN A 453 15.08 7.53 2.86
N ALA A 454 14.89 6.50 3.70
CA ALA A 454 15.97 5.65 4.18
C ALA A 454 16.64 4.88 3.03
N VAL A 455 15.86 4.34 2.09
CA VAL A 455 16.41 3.66 0.89
C VAL A 455 17.16 4.64 0.00
N LEU A 456 16.66 5.88 -0.19
CA LEU A 456 17.37 6.94 -0.93
C LEU A 456 18.69 7.32 -0.25
N GLN A 457 18.75 7.37 1.08
CA GLN A 457 20.01 7.60 1.80
C GLN A 457 21.00 6.45 1.61
N LEU A 458 20.52 5.21 1.62
CA LEU A 458 21.36 4.03 1.35
C LEU A 458 21.86 4.02 -0.09
N SER A 459 21.03 4.40 -1.05
CA SER A 459 21.39 4.45 -2.47
C SER A 459 22.45 5.52 -2.78
N ALA A 460 22.55 6.59 -1.98
CA ALA A 460 23.59 7.59 -2.12
C ALA A 460 25.01 7.02 -1.91
N GLY A 461 25.16 5.95 -1.10
CA GLY A 461 26.43 5.26 -0.87
C GLY A 461 26.86 4.31 -2.01
N ALA A 462 25.94 3.81 -2.83
CA ALA A 462 26.22 2.87 -3.91
C ALA A 462 25.16 2.99 -5.03
N PRO A 463 25.10 4.12 -5.75
CA PRO A 463 24.04 4.42 -6.71
C PRO A 463 23.96 3.43 -7.89
N GLN A 464 25.03 2.72 -8.19
CA GLN A 464 25.09 1.73 -9.27
C GLN A 464 24.33 0.42 -9.00
N ILE A 465 23.92 0.17 -7.73
CA ILE A 465 23.19 -1.06 -7.35
C ILE A 465 21.66 -0.83 -7.41
N TYR A 466 21.23 0.44 -7.36
CA TYR A 466 19.83 0.80 -7.27
C TYR A 466 19.30 1.37 -8.59
N ASP A 467 18.07 0.96 -8.95
CA ASP A 467 17.30 1.66 -9.98
C ASP A 467 16.69 2.92 -9.37
N LEU A 468 17.43 4.03 -9.46
CA LEU A 468 17.02 5.33 -8.93
C LEU A 468 15.77 5.89 -9.63
N PRO A 469 15.60 5.83 -10.95
CA PRO A 469 14.37 6.22 -11.63
C PRO A 469 13.13 5.50 -11.10
N TYR A 470 13.19 4.19 -10.95
CA TYR A 470 12.10 3.39 -10.37
C TYR A 470 11.79 3.81 -8.93
N LEU A 471 12.82 3.95 -8.10
CA LEU A 471 12.68 4.36 -6.70
C LEU A 471 12.03 5.75 -6.57
N HIS A 472 12.44 6.72 -7.41
CA HIS A 472 11.85 8.05 -7.44
C HIS A 472 10.39 8.02 -7.90
N ARG A 473 10.04 7.23 -8.92
CA ARG A 473 8.64 7.07 -9.36
C ARG A 473 7.77 6.49 -8.25
N GLN A 474 8.21 5.44 -7.57
CA GLN A 474 7.50 4.84 -6.44
C GLN A 474 7.30 5.84 -5.30
N MET A 475 8.31 6.66 -5.01
CA MET A 475 8.19 7.71 -4.00
C MET A 475 7.17 8.78 -4.41
N ILE A 476 7.20 9.26 -5.66
CA ILE A 476 6.26 10.25 -6.20
C ILE A 476 4.83 9.71 -6.19
N GLN A 477 4.63 8.46 -6.58
CA GLN A 477 3.33 7.78 -6.50
C GLN A 477 2.83 7.66 -5.06
N THR A 478 3.73 7.32 -4.12
CA THR A 478 3.40 7.23 -2.69
C THR A 478 2.99 8.58 -2.11
N LEU A 479 3.58 9.68 -2.61
CA LEU A 479 3.19 11.05 -2.24
C LEU A 479 1.85 11.49 -2.86
N GLY A 480 1.20 10.65 -3.68
CA GLY A 480 -0.09 10.94 -4.30
C GLY A 480 -0.02 11.87 -5.52
N VAL A 481 1.16 12.10 -6.07
CA VAL A 481 1.32 12.92 -7.27
C VAL A 481 0.96 12.10 -8.51
N LYS A 482 -0.03 12.54 -9.27
CA LYS A 482 -0.45 11.89 -10.50
C LYS A 482 0.61 12.02 -11.59
N ASN A 483 0.69 11.03 -12.47
CA ASN A 483 1.62 11.02 -13.63
C ASN A 483 3.11 11.00 -13.23
N ALA A 484 3.50 10.21 -12.23
CA ALA A 484 4.89 10.03 -11.83
C ALA A 484 5.81 9.63 -13.01
N GLU A 485 5.29 8.89 -14.00
CA GLU A 485 5.96 8.49 -15.25
C GLU A 485 6.34 9.69 -16.14
N LYS A 486 5.52 10.77 -16.15
CA LYS A 486 5.85 12.00 -16.86
C LYS A 486 6.92 12.84 -16.16
N ILE A 487 7.01 12.71 -14.82
CA ILE A 487 8.01 13.42 -14.00
C ILE A 487 9.36 12.71 -14.09
N VAL A 488 9.35 11.38 -14.02
CA VAL A 488 10.53 10.52 -14.15
C VAL A 488 10.24 9.49 -15.25
N PRO A 489 10.50 9.83 -16.53
CA PRO A 489 10.24 8.94 -17.66
C PRO A 489 11.13 7.69 -17.58
N ASP A 490 10.60 6.55 -18.00
CA ASP A 490 11.35 5.31 -18.08
C ASP A 490 12.22 5.29 -19.33
N LYS A 491 13.40 4.72 -19.20
CA LYS A 491 14.27 4.50 -20.37
C LYS A 491 13.69 3.47 -21.34
N THR A 492 12.83 2.58 -20.87
CA THR A 492 12.15 1.56 -21.68
C THR A 492 11.05 2.14 -22.56
N ASP A 493 10.45 3.26 -22.19
CA ASP A 493 9.38 3.92 -22.95
C ASP A 493 9.92 4.80 -24.11
N MET A 494 11.25 4.91 -24.23
CA MET A 494 11.87 5.71 -25.29
C MET A 494 11.73 4.99 -26.62
N LYS A 495 11.27 5.73 -27.62
CA LYS A 495 11.23 5.26 -29.03
C LYS A 495 12.50 5.67 -29.77
N PRO A 496 12.93 4.89 -30.78
CA PRO A 496 14.06 5.27 -31.64
C PRO A 496 13.80 6.64 -32.27
N VAL A 497 14.77 7.53 -32.23
CA VAL A 497 14.70 8.89 -32.77
C VAL A 497 15.87 9.09 -33.72
N ASP A 498 15.81 10.07 -34.62
CA ASP A 498 16.89 10.44 -35.49
C ASP A 498 18.07 11.09 -34.72
N PRO A 499 19.32 10.97 -35.20
CA PRO A 499 20.51 11.42 -34.46
C PRO A 499 20.57 12.92 -34.21
N VAL A 500 19.87 13.73 -35.01
CA VAL A 500 19.81 15.18 -34.80
C VAL A 500 18.90 15.51 -33.61
N SER A 501 17.74 14.85 -33.53
CA SER A 501 16.82 14.99 -32.43
C SER A 501 17.42 14.44 -31.12
N GLU A 502 18.23 13.36 -31.19
CA GLU A 502 18.96 12.85 -30.03
C GLU A 502 19.98 13.87 -29.53
N ASN A 503 20.74 14.51 -30.39
CA ASN A 503 21.64 15.59 -30.01
C ASN A 503 20.91 16.77 -29.37
N MET A 504 19.74 17.15 -29.88
CA MET A 504 18.92 18.20 -29.28
C MET A 504 18.42 17.81 -27.90
N ASN A 505 18.01 16.57 -27.72
CA ASN A 505 17.57 16.05 -26.43
C ASN A 505 18.72 16.06 -25.41
N LEU A 506 19.90 15.61 -25.79
CA LEU A 506 21.11 15.65 -24.97
C LEU A 506 21.48 17.06 -24.55
N MET A 507 21.42 18.02 -25.47
CA MET A 507 21.70 19.45 -25.18
C MET A 507 20.67 20.04 -24.21
N ASN A 508 19.42 19.56 -24.23
CA ASN A 508 18.36 19.96 -23.30
C ASN A 508 18.37 19.15 -21.98
N GLY A 509 19.36 18.30 -21.74
CA GLY A 509 19.46 17.47 -20.55
C GLY A 509 18.43 16.35 -20.47
N LYS A 510 17.78 16.00 -21.60
CA LYS A 510 16.86 14.87 -21.65
C LYS A 510 17.62 13.56 -21.83
N PRO A 511 17.17 12.46 -21.20
CA PRO A 511 17.79 11.15 -21.42
C PRO A 511 17.58 10.67 -22.86
N VAL A 512 18.57 9.99 -23.41
CA VAL A 512 18.54 9.38 -24.74
C VAL A 512 19.06 7.95 -24.63
N LYS A 513 18.56 7.04 -25.44
CA LYS A 513 18.94 5.62 -25.47
C LYS A 513 19.15 5.17 -26.93
N ALA A 514 20.21 4.40 -27.20
CA ALA A 514 20.42 3.77 -28.48
C ALA A 514 19.61 2.46 -28.60
N PHE A 515 19.15 2.14 -29.81
CA PHE A 515 18.34 0.95 -30.09
C PHE A 515 19.02 0.06 -31.14
N LEU A 516 18.92 -1.25 -30.99
CA LEU A 516 19.59 -2.26 -31.82
C LEU A 516 19.31 -2.10 -33.33
N LEU A 517 18.14 -1.62 -33.71
CA LEU A 517 17.71 -1.47 -35.11
C LEU A 517 18.18 -0.18 -35.79
N GLN A 518 18.78 0.77 -35.05
CA GLN A 518 19.30 2.00 -35.60
C GLN A 518 20.53 1.80 -36.48
N ASP A 519 20.77 2.74 -37.39
CA ASP A 519 22.04 2.79 -38.15
C ASP A 519 23.12 3.46 -37.30
N HIS A 520 23.86 2.63 -36.56
CA HIS A 520 24.83 3.12 -35.58
C HIS A 520 26.00 3.87 -36.22
N GLU A 521 26.38 3.54 -37.46
CA GLU A 521 27.47 4.23 -38.19
C GLU A 521 27.04 5.66 -38.53
N ALA A 522 25.82 5.83 -39.04
CA ALA A 522 25.25 7.14 -39.34
C ALA A 522 25.05 7.99 -38.05
N HIS A 523 24.52 7.38 -36.95
CA HIS A 523 24.36 8.07 -35.67
C HIS A 523 25.70 8.53 -35.10
N LEU A 524 26.73 7.66 -35.09
CA LEU A 524 28.08 8.01 -34.63
C LEU A 524 28.65 9.17 -35.45
N GLY A 525 28.51 9.15 -36.79
CA GLY A 525 28.96 10.23 -37.65
C GLY A 525 28.34 11.60 -37.27
N VAL A 526 27.03 11.65 -37.02
CA VAL A 526 26.29 12.86 -36.62
C VAL A 526 26.65 13.30 -35.21
N HIS A 527 26.72 12.37 -34.24
CA HIS A 527 27.08 12.70 -32.85
C HIS A 527 28.51 13.24 -32.74
N MET A 528 29.47 12.59 -33.43
CA MET A 528 30.85 13.03 -33.44
C MET A 528 31.01 14.39 -34.16
N ALA A 529 30.30 14.62 -35.25
CA ALA A 529 30.30 15.90 -35.92
C ALA A 529 29.74 17.02 -35.01
N ALA A 530 28.65 16.75 -34.29
CA ALA A 530 28.06 17.70 -33.33
C ALA A 530 29.01 18.00 -32.17
N LEU A 531 29.72 17.01 -31.62
CA LEU A 531 30.70 17.23 -30.57
C LEU A 531 31.95 18.00 -31.01
N GLN A 532 32.30 17.94 -32.29
CA GLN A 532 33.44 18.65 -32.89
C GLN A 532 33.07 20.04 -33.44
N ASP A 533 31.78 20.36 -33.59
CA ASP A 533 31.36 21.66 -34.15
C ASP A 533 31.70 22.81 -33.16
N PRO A 534 32.53 23.79 -33.60
CA PRO A 534 32.93 24.91 -32.76
C PRO A 534 31.76 25.79 -32.27
N LYS A 535 30.65 25.82 -33.03
CA LYS A 535 29.44 26.56 -32.63
C LYS A 535 28.73 25.86 -31.48
N ILE A 536 28.59 24.54 -31.57
CA ILE A 536 27.97 23.72 -30.54
C ILE A 536 28.83 23.73 -29.26
N GLN A 537 30.15 23.62 -29.41
CA GLN A 537 31.09 23.68 -28.28
C GLN A 537 31.02 25.05 -27.57
N LYS A 538 30.86 26.14 -28.30
CA LYS A 538 30.71 27.47 -27.73
C LYS A 538 29.39 27.60 -26.94
N ILE A 539 28.28 27.08 -27.47
CA ILE A 539 26.97 27.07 -26.78
C ILE A 539 27.04 26.18 -25.52
N LEU A 540 27.64 25.02 -25.66
CA LEU A 540 27.81 24.07 -24.56
C LEU A 540 28.66 24.70 -23.44
N GLY A 541 29.77 25.35 -23.76
CA GLY A 541 30.65 26.01 -22.81
C GLY A 541 29.99 27.15 -22.00
N GLN A 542 28.89 27.71 -22.49
CA GLN A 542 28.09 28.72 -21.78
C GLN A 542 27.01 28.11 -20.86
N ASN A 543 26.76 26.81 -20.97
CA ASN A 543 25.73 26.12 -20.15
C ASN A 543 26.32 25.72 -18.81
N PRO A 544 25.68 26.03 -17.68
CA PRO A 544 26.13 25.57 -16.34
C PRO A 544 26.24 24.05 -16.20
N GLN A 545 25.53 23.30 -17.04
CA GLN A 545 25.53 21.83 -17.05
C GLN A 545 26.43 21.23 -18.15
N ALA A 546 27.31 22.00 -18.76
CA ALA A 546 28.16 21.58 -19.86
C ALA A 546 28.90 20.27 -19.64
N GLN A 547 29.43 20.06 -18.44
CA GLN A 547 30.14 18.87 -18.06
C GLN A 547 29.23 17.63 -18.02
N ALA A 548 28.02 17.76 -17.47
CA ALA A 548 27.04 16.68 -17.38
C ALA A 548 26.52 16.30 -18.79
N ILE A 549 26.24 17.30 -19.64
CA ILE A 549 25.82 17.11 -21.03
C ILE A 549 26.92 16.42 -21.85
N GLY A 550 28.16 16.86 -21.69
CA GLY A 550 29.31 16.24 -22.35
C GLY A 550 29.49 14.77 -21.95
N ALA A 551 29.36 14.47 -20.67
CA ALA A 551 29.43 13.11 -20.15
C ALA A 551 28.26 12.24 -20.70
N ALA A 552 27.04 12.74 -20.72
CA ALA A 552 25.87 12.06 -21.26
C ALA A 552 26.00 11.81 -22.78
N SER A 553 26.49 12.79 -23.53
CA SER A 553 26.75 12.63 -24.97
C SER A 553 27.81 11.58 -25.26
N MET A 554 28.87 11.54 -24.45
CA MET A 554 29.93 10.53 -24.62
C MET A 554 29.41 9.14 -24.23
N ALA A 555 28.59 9.03 -23.18
CA ALA A 555 27.97 7.75 -22.78
C ALA A 555 27.06 7.22 -23.91
N HIS A 556 26.24 8.08 -24.51
CA HIS A 556 25.38 7.70 -25.63
C HIS A 556 26.16 7.30 -26.89
N VAL A 557 27.23 8.01 -27.22
CA VAL A 557 28.17 7.58 -28.30
C VAL A 557 28.73 6.19 -28.02
N MET A 558 29.09 5.88 -26.78
CA MET A 558 29.57 4.56 -26.38
C MET A 558 28.51 3.47 -26.52
N GLU A 559 27.23 3.78 -26.28
CA GLU A 559 26.13 2.84 -26.55
C GLU A 559 26.07 2.45 -28.03
N HIS A 560 26.14 3.45 -28.93
CA HIS A 560 26.19 3.18 -30.38
C HIS A 560 27.43 2.40 -30.82
N VAL A 561 28.58 2.70 -30.26
CA VAL A 561 29.82 1.93 -30.51
C VAL A 561 29.66 0.47 -30.05
N ALA A 562 29.03 0.24 -28.91
CA ALA A 562 28.79 -1.11 -28.41
C ALA A 562 27.85 -1.91 -29.34
N PHE A 563 26.78 -1.29 -29.83
CA PHE A 563 25.89 -1.93 -30.82
C PHE A 563 26.54 -2.15 -32.15
N GLN A 564 27.38 -1.23 -32.65
CA GLN A 564 28.16 -1.42 -33.86
C GLN A 564 29.15 -2.60 -33.71
N TYR A 565 29.87 -2.66 -32.59
CA TYR A 565 30.77 -3.77 -32.29
C TYR A 565 30.02 -5.12 -32.22
N ARG A 566 28.85 -5.17 -31.62
CA ARG A 566 27.96 -6.35 -31.62
C ARG A 566 27.61 -6.77 -33.05
N LYS A 567 27.19 -5.83 -33.90
CA LYS A 567 26.85 -6.08 -35.33
C LYS A 567 28.00 -6.60 -36.13
N GLU A 568 29.23 -6.14 -35.87
CA GLU A 568 30.46 -6.62 -36.50
C GLU A 568 30.80 -8.05 -36.04
N ILE A 569 30.60 -8.38 -34.76
CA ILE A 569 30.77 -9.74 -34.24
C ILE A 569 29.73 -10.67 -34.88
N GLU A 570 28.46 -10.30 -34.95
CA GLU A 570 27.41 -11.07 -35.63
C GLU A 570 27.73 -11.33 -37.09
N LYS A 571 28.30 -10.34 -37.80
CA LYS A 571 28.77 -10.47 -39.17
C LYS A 571 29.96 -11.48 -39.30
N GLN A 572 30.86 -11.51 -38.32
CA GLN A 572 31.97 -12.47 -38.27
C GLN A 572 31.53 -13.89 -37.91
N LEU A 573 30.51 -14.00 -37.07
CA LEU A 573 29.91 -15.28 -36.67
C LEU A 573 29.04 -15.89 -37.78
N GLY A 574 28.44 -15.05 -38.63
CA GLY A 574 27.45 -15.48 -39.62
C GLY A 574 26.09 -15.84 -39.03
N ALA A 575 25.86 -15.56 -37.75
CA ALA A 575 24.62 -15.79 -37.01
C ALA A 575 24.34 -14.64 -36.05
N ALA A 576 23.06 -14.31 -35.84
CA ALA A 576 22.65 -13.31 -34.86
C ALA A 576 22.95 -13.79 -33.43
N LEU A 577 23.48 -12.90 -32.59
CA LEU A 577 23.61 -13.13 -31.16
C LEU A 577 22.25 -13.16 -30.52
N PRO A 578 22.06 -13.85 -29.39
CA PRO A 578 20.81 -13.84 -28.62
C PRO A 578 20.33 -12.42 -28.37
N PRO A 579 19.00 -12.18 -28.35
CA PRO A 579 18.46 -10.84 -28.09
C PRO A 579 19.03 -10.29 -26.79
N MET A 580 19.31 -8.98 -26.77
CA MET A 580 19.76 -8.32 -25.55
C MET A 580 18.64 -8.39 -24.53
N GLN A 581 19.00 -8.66 -23.30
CA GLN A 581 18.06 -8.68 -22.18
C GLN A 581 17.37 -7.34 -22.05
N GLU A 582 16.08 -7.27 -22.32
CA GLU A 582 15.26 -6.12 -22.01
C GLU A 582 14.90 -6.16 -20.53
N GLU A 583 14.92 -5.00 -19.85
CA GLU A 583 14.45 -4.85 -18.49
C GLU A 583 12.96 -5.25 -18.46
N GLY A 584 12.61 -6.38 -17.81
CA GLY A 584 11.26 -6.93 -17.77
C GLY A 584 11.19 -8.45 -17.97
N MET A 585 12.24 -9.09 -18.50
CA MET A 585 12.30 -10.55 -18.54
C MET A 585 12.65 -11.13 -17.17
N GLU A 586 11.96 -12.19 -16.76
CA GLU A 586 12.26 -12.92 -15.51
C GLU A 586 13.67 -13.51 -15.53
N ALA A 587 14.26 -13.67 -14.34
CA ALA A 587 15.63 -14.14 -14.18
C ALA A 587 15.86 -15.54 -14.79
N GLU A 588 14.83 -16.39 -14.86
CA GLU A 588 14.91 -17.73 -15.47
C GLU A 588 14.97 -17.70 -17.00
N ASP A 589 14.32 -16.72 -17.64
CA ASP A 589 14.39 -16.50 -19.10
C ASP A 589 15.66 -15.73 -19.52
N ARG A 590 16.40 -15.17 -18.54
CA ARG A 590 17.65 -14.41 -18.76
C ARG A 590 18.89 -15.28 -18.90
N THR A 591 18.85 -16.52 -18.45
CA THR A 591 20.01 -17.39 -18.44
C THR A 591 19.96 -18.37 -19.61
N LEU A 592 20.89 -18.21 -20.55
CA LEU A 592 21.18 -19.27 -21.54
C LEU A 592 21.56 -20.53 -20.76
N PRO A 593 21.17 -21.74 -21.26
CA PRO A 593 21.69 -22.97 -20.71
C PRO A 593 23.24 -22.91 -20.68
N PRO A 594 23.89 -23.35 -19.58
CA PRO A 594 25.34 -23.17 -19.38
C PRO A 594 26.20 -23.75 -20.53
N GLU A 595 25.73 -24.80 -21.17
CA GLU A 595 26.41 -25.44 -22.31
C GLU A 595 26.36 -24.55 -23.55
N ILE A 596 25.26 -23.90 -23.82
CA ILE A 596 25.05 -22.97 -24.94
C ILE A 596 25.83 -21.68 -24.70
N GLU A 597 25.83 -21.17 -23.47
CA GLU A 597 26.58 -19.96 -23.06
C GLU A 597 28.09 -20.18 -23.31
N VAL A 598 28.66 -21.30 -22.89
CA VAL A 598 30.08 -21.62 -23.08
C VAL A 598 30.43 -21.74 -24.57
N GLN A 599 29.60 -22.41 -25.38
CA GLN A 599 29.84 -22.53 -26.84
C GLN A 599 29.75 -21.16 -27.52
N LEU A 600 28.75 -20.34 -27.16
CA LEU A 600 28.58 -18.99 -27.69
C LEU A 600 29.77 -18.10 -27.33
N SER A 601 30.21 -18.15 -26.06
CA SER A 601 31.36 -17.40 -25.58
C SER A 601 32.65 -17.78 -26.29
N GLN A 602 32.88 -19.06 -26.58
CA GLN A 602 34.05 -19.54 -27.37
C GLN A 602 34.00 -19.04 -28.82
N LEU A 603 32.84 -19.11 -29.46
CA LEU A 603 32.66 -18.62 -30.84
C LEU A 603 32.81 -17.10 -30.91
N ALA A 604 32.21 -16.36 -29.94
CA ALA A 604 32.35 -14.92 -29.85
C ALA A 604 33.80 -14.48 -29.60
N ALA A 605 34.53 -15.21 -28.75
CA ALA A 605 35.97 -14.94 -28.52
C ALA A 605 36.82 -15.13 -29.79
N GLN A 606 36.54 -16.15 -30.60
CA GLN A 606 37.21 -16.35 -31.88
C GLN A 606 36.89 -15.25 -32.90
N ALA A 607 35.62 -14.81 -32.96
CA ALA A 607 35.21 -13.73 -33.84
C ALA A 607 35.85 -12.40 -33.40
N ALA A 608 35.87 -12.09 -32.10
CA ALA A 608 36.51 -10.92 -31.54
C ALA A 608 38.03 -10.89 -31.80
N ALA A 609 38.71 -12.03 -31.71
CA ALA A 609 40.13 -12.12 -32.02
C ALA A 609 40.41 -11.86 -33.52
N LYS A 610 39.57 -12.35 -34.43
CA LYS A 610 39.68 -12.05 -35.87
C LYS A 610 39.41 -10.57 -36.17
N LEU A 611 38.38 -9.98 -35.47
CA LEU A 611 38.06 -8.57 -35.61
C LEU A 611 39.20 -7.67 -35.11
N LEU A 612 39.80 -8.03 -33.98
CA LEU A 612 40.96 -7.33 -33.42
C LEU A 612 42.16 -7.37 -34.37
N GLN A 613 42.45 -8.53 -34.97
CA GLN A 613 43.50 -8.63 -35.97
C GLN A 613 43.24 -7.77 -37.20
N LYS A 614 42.01 -7.75 -37.69
CA LYS A 614 41.62 -6.91 -38.84
C LYS A 614 41.73 -5.42 -38.48
N ASN A 615 41.17 -4.98 -37.38
CA ASN A 615 41.19 -3.57 -36.94
C ASN A 615 42.63 -3.09 -36.65
N SER A 616 43.47 -3.95 -36.04
CA SER A 616 44.88 -3.65 -35.83
C SER A 616 45.69 -3.53 -37.11
N ALA A 617 45.40 -4.37 -38.11
CA ALA A 617 46.05 -4.29 -39.43
C ALA A 617 45.60 -3.02 -40.16
N GLU A 618 44.31 -2.67 -40.13
CA GLU A 618 43.78 -1.44 -40.72
C GLU A 618 44.34 -0.17 -40.01
N ALA A 619 44.45 -0.17 -38.69
CA ALA A 619 45.09 0.91 -37.93
C ALA A 619 46.57 1.08 -38.28
N GLN A 620 47.30 -0.02 -38.42
CA GLN A 620 48.72 0.00 -38.87
C GLN A 620 48.85 0.51 -40.31
N GLN A 621 47.93 0.13 -41.21
CA GLN A 621 47.93 0.64 -42.59
C GLN A 621 47.60 2.16 -42.61
N GLN A 622 46.65 2.63 -41.81
CA GLN A 622 46.32 4.06 -41.72
C GLN A 622 47.50 4.84 -41.11
N GLN A 623 48.15 4.35 -40.08
CA GLN A 623 49.34 4.97 -39.52
C GLN A 623 50.50 5.00 -40.51
N ALA A 624 50.69 3.92 -41.28
CA ALA A 624 51.67 3.87 -42.32
C ALA A 624 51.39 4.84 -43.47
N GLN A 625 50.11 5.00 -43.86
CA GLN A 625 49.70 5.98 -44.89
C GLN A 625 49.82 7.43 -44.35
N GLN A 626 49.49 7.72 -43.10
CA GLN A 626 49.69 9.03 -42.49
C GLN A 626 51.19 9.37 -42.37
N GLN A 627 52.03 8.43 -41.98
CA GLN A 627 53.47 8.59 -41.91
C GLN A 627 54.10 8.77 -43.33
N ALA A 628 53.52 8.18 -44.35
CA ALA A 628 54.00 8.32 -45.73
C ALA A 628 53.59 9.69 -46.36
N GLN A 629 52.60 10.38 -45.81
CA GLN A 629 52.14 11.71 -46.26
C GLN A 629 52.79 12.88 -45.51
N ASP A 630 53.57 12.61 -44.45
CA ASP A 630 54.21 13.67 -43.67
C ASP A 630 55.47 14.19 -44.41
N PRO A 631 55.47 15.48 -44.82
CA PRO A 631 56.58 16.10 -45.58
C PRO A 631 57.93 16.07 -44.81
N LEU A 632 57.88 16.02 -43.50
CA LEU A 632 59.05 15.97 -42.60
C LEU A 632 59.71 14.55 -42.69
N MET A 633 58.94 13.48 -42.79
CA MET A 633 59.44 12.11 -42.92
C MET A 633 60.07 11.87 -44.29
N GLN A 634 59.56 12.48 -45.37
CA GLN A 634 60.17 12.43 -46.71
C GLN A 634 61.53 13.15 -46.75
N MET A 635 61.72 14.23 -45.98
CA MET A 635 63.02 14.87 -45.86
C MET A 635 64.00 14.02 -45.04
N GLN A 636 63.59 13.37 -43.97
CA GLN A 636 64.40 12.49 -43.16
C GLN A 636 64.83 11.21 -43.91
N GLN A 637 63.93 10.63 -44.72
CA GLN A 637 64.29 9.49 -45.57
C GLN A 637 65.37 9.85 -46.63
N LYS A 638 65.31 11.02 -47.23
CA LYS A 638 66.40 11.48 -48.13
C LYS A 638 67.71 11.72 -47.36
N GLU A 639 67.64 12.23 -46.13
CA GLU A 639 68.83 12.40 -45.30
C GLU A 639 69.44 11.08 -44.84
N LEU A 640 68.59 10.06 -44.55
CA LEU A 640 69.03 8.72 -44.24
C LEU A 640 69.68 7.98 -45.42
N GLN A 641 69.13 8.13 -46.64
CA GLN A 641 69.79 7.57 -47.86
C GLN A 641 71.14 8.21 -48.13
N ILE A 642 71.35 9.49 -47.83
CA ILE A 642 72.67 10.13 -47.94
C ILE A 642 73.60 9.62 -46.87
N LYS A 643 73.13 9.36 -45.66
CA LYS A 643 73.93 8.77 -44.56
C LYS A 643 74.21 7.30 -44.76
N GLU A 644 73.36 6.52 -45.36
CA GLU A 644 73.61 5.11 -45.72
C GLU A 644 74.74 4.96 -46.81
N SER A 645 74.78 5.87 -47.74
CA SER A 645 75.86 5.90 -48.72
C SER A 645 77.22 6.29 -48.12
N GLU A 646 77.23 7.11 -47.05
CA GLU A 646 78.48 7.42 -46.30
C GLU A 646 78.90 6.28 -45.35
N VAL A 647 77.92 5.56 -44.75
CA VAL A 647 78.15 4.42 -43.87
C VAL A 647 78.70 3.22 -44.60
N GLN A 648 78.27 2.95 -45.88
CA GLN A 648 78.82 1.88 -46.72
C GLN A 648 80.29 2.15 -47.10
N ARG A 649 80.69 3.43 -47.18
CA ARG A 649 82.13 3.80 -47.39
C ARG A 649 82.99 3.62 -46.14
N LYS A 650 82.42 3.76 -44.93
CA LYS A 650 83.13 3.48 -43.66
C LYS A 650 83.16 2.01 -43.31
N ALA A 651 82.16 1.23 -43.66
CA ALA A 651 82.10 -0.19 -43.34
C ALA A 651 83.17 -1.01 -44.06
N ALA A 652 83.62 -0.54 -45.26
CA ALA A 652 84.77 -1.18 -45.95
C ALA A 652 86.14 -0.93 -45.24
N LYS A 653 86.20 0.05 -44.36
CA LYS A 653 87.40 0.37 -43.56
C LYS A 653 87.47 -0.32 -42.20
N ASP A 654 86.33 -0.66 -41.65
CA ASP A 654 86.19 -1.23 -40.28
C ASP A 654 86.21 -2.77 -40.27
N GLN A 655 86.10 -3.44 -41.44
CA GLN A 655 86.28 -4.91 -41.52
C GLN A 655 87.69 -5.41 -41.29
N ALA A 656 88.71 -4.54 -41.37
CA ALA A 656 90.05 -4.89 -41.02
C ALA A 656 90.42 -4.83 -39.54
N ASP A 657 89.65 -3.99 -38.75
CA ASP A 657 89.92 -3.84 -37.33
C ASP A 657 89.02 -4.74 -36.42
N SER A 658 88.00 -5.42 -36.98
CA SER A 658 87.07 -6.21 -36.18
C SER A 658 87.58 -7.62 -35.81
N THR A 659 88.53 -8.15 -36.48
CA THR A 659 89.14 -9.48 -36.17
C THR A 659 90.01 -9.43 -34.90
N PHE A 660 90.54 -8.30 -34.56
CA PHE A 660 91.35 -8.17 -33.32
C PHE A 660 90.50 -7.95 -32.03
N LYS A 661 89.32 -7.43 -32.18
CA LYS A 661 88.39 -7.19 -31.07
C LYS A 661 87.48 -8.36 -30.65
N GLN A 662 87.34 -9.34 -31.52
CA GLN A 662 86.52 -10.51 -31.21
C GLN A 662 87.20 -11.49 -30.23
N GLN A 663 88.51 -11.48 -30.08
CA GLN A 663 89.21 -12.31 -29.09
C GLN A 663 89.15 -11.67 -27.68
N GLU A 664 89.00 -10.33 -27.54
CA GLU A 664 88.93 -9.64 -26.27
C GLU A 664 87.52 -9.70 -25.69
N LEU A 665 86.47 -9.80 -26.51
CA LEU A 665 85.06 -9.84 -26.04
C LEU A 665 84.65 -11.24 -25.57
N GLN A 666 85.34 -12.32 -25.99
CA GLN A 666 85.02 -13.67 -25.45
C GLN A 666 85.54 -13.87 -24.03
N LEU A 667 86.54 -13.13 -23.55
CA LEU A 667 87.02 -13.18 -22.19
C LEU A 667 86.14 -12.32 -21.20
N LYS A 668 85.49 -11.27 -21.72
CA LYS A 668 84.58 -10.46 -20.93
C LYS A 668 83.13 -11.00 -20.82
N GLY A 669 82.76 -11.86 -21.81
CA GLY A 669 81.41 -12.50 -21.80
C GLY A 669 81.20 -13.50 -20.66
N THR A 670 82.29 -14.21 -20.27
CA THR A 670 82.25 -15.19 -19.18
C THR A 670 82.17 -14.52 -17.80
N GLU A 671 82.71 -13.29 -17.64
CA GLU A 671 82.65 -12.56 -16.38
C GLU A 671 81.31 -11.90 -16.14
N ILE A 672 80.61 -11.51 -17.23
CA ILE A 672 79.26 -10.89 -17.11
C ILE A 672 78.19 -11.94 -16.84
N GLN A 673 78.30 -13.16 -17.38
CA GLN A 673 77.35 -14.25 -17.07
C GLN A 673 77.40 -14.70 -15.60
N GLY A 674 78.62 -14.65 -14.99
CA GLY A 674 78.77 -14.94 -13.55
C GLY A 674 78.12 -13.90 -12.64
N ARG A 675 78.14 -12.62 -13.05
CA ARG A 675 77.49 -11.54 -12.27
C ARG A 675 75.97 -11.55 -12.42
N GLN A 676 75.43 -11.82 -13.60
CA GLN A 676 73.96 -11.90 -13.85
C GLN A 676 73.28 -13.05 -13.09
N GLN A 677 74.00 -14.18 -12.88
CA GLN A 677 73.49 -15.31 -12.08
C GLN A 677 73.41 -14.98 -10.59
N ILE A 678 74.37 -14.19 -10.09
CA ILE A 678 74.40 -13.74 -8.68
C ILE A 678 73.35 -12.69 -8.40
N ASP A 679 73.08 -11.78 -9.34
CA ASP A 679 72.04 -10.75 -9.19
C ASP A 679 70.63 -11.33 -9.35
N ALA A 680 70.42 -12.31 -10.23
CA ALA A 680 69.15 -13.03 -10.34
C ALA A 680 68.83 -13.84 -9.06
N ALA A 681 69.88 -14.46 -8.44
CA ALA A 681 69.68 -15.18 -7.19
C ALA A 681 69.37 -14.24 -6.00
N LYS A 682 69.91 -13.03 -6.01
CA LYS A 682 69.56 -11.99 -5.00
C LYS A 682 68.14 -11.45 -5.18
N LEU A 683 67.71 -11.24 -6.44
CA LEU A 683 66.34 -10.75 -6.73
C LEU A 683 65.27 -11.77 -6.33
N MET A 684 65.56 -13.09 -6.54
CA MET A 684 64.65 -14.17 -6.08
C MET A 684 64.62 -14.29 -4.57
N ALA A 685 65.74 -14.08 -3.86
CA ALA A 685 65.77 -14.09 -2.41
C ALA A 685 65.05 -12.89 -1.79
N ASP A 686 65.08 -11.70 -2.40
CA ASP A 686 64.38 -10.51 -1.94
C ASP A 686 62.88 -10.60 -2.27
N SER A 687 62.48 -11.22 -3.41
CA SER A 687 61.06 -11.43 -3.69
C SER A 687 60.39 -12.44 -2.73
N GLN A 688 61.16 -13.50 -2.34
CA GLN A 688 60.68 -14.46 -1.34
C GLN A 688 60.54 -13.84 0.08
N LYS A 689 61.46 -12.93 0.44
CA LYS A 689 61.32 -12.17 1.70
C LYS A 689 60.14 -11.22 1.68
N HIS A 690 59.82 -10.61 0.54
CA HIS A 690 58.66 -9.73 0.40
C HIS A 690 57.35 -10.49 0.47
N GLN A 691 57.26 -11.68 -0.15
CA GLN A 691 56.06 -12.53 -0.04
C GLN A 691 55.82 -13.07 1.36
N THR A 692 56.89 -13.44 2.10
CA THR A 692 56.75 -13.89 3.49
C THR A 692 56.35 -12.76 4.41
N SER A 693 56.81 -11.52 4.21
CA SER A 693 56.38 -10.37 4.99
C SER A 693 54.92 -9.95 4.73
N LEU A 694 54.44 -10.05 3.50
CA LEU A 694 53.03 -9.79 3.16
C LEU A 694 52.08 -10.85 3.74
N THR A 695 52.48 -12.13 3.72
CA THR A 695 51.67 -13.22 4.31
C THR A 695 51.59 -13.07 5.85
N GLN A 696 52.72 -12.64 6.47
CA GLN A 696 52.76 -12.40 7.90
C GLN A 696 51.94 -11.15 8.32
N GLN A 697 51.91 -10.09 7.50
CA GLN A 697 51.04 -8.93 7.74
C GLN A 697 49.55 -9.27 7.55
N GLN A 698 49.20 -10.11 6.57
CA GLN A 698 47.81 -10.56 6.36
C GLN A 698 47.32 -11.46 7.50
N SER A 699 48.15 -12.39 8.01
CA SER A 699 47.79 -13.21 9.16
C SER A 699 47.61 -12.40 10.44
N MET A 700 48.48 -11.38 10.71
CA MET A 700 48.33 -10.50 11.85
C MET A 700 47.12 -9.55 11.76
N ALA A 701 46.69 -9.17 10.53
CA ALA A 701 45.48 -8.40 10.32
C ALA A 701 44.21 -9.26 10.57
N GLN A 702 44.25 -10.52 10.16
CA GLN A 702 43.17 -11.47 10.38
C GLN A 702 43.01 -11.83 11.87
N ASP A 703 44.14 -12.00 12.60
CA ASP A 703 44.14 -12.26 14.04
C ASP A 703 43.64 -11.05 14.85
N ARG A 704 43.93 -9.81 14.41
CA ARG A 704 43.37 -8.60 15.03
C ARG A 704 41.87 -8.48 14.84
N SER A 705 41.36 -8.74 13.63
CA SER A 705 39.93 -8.66 13.36
C SER A 705 39.11 -9.71 14.10
N SER A 706 39.68 -10.92 14.25
CA SER A 706 39.04 -12.00 15.02
C SER A 706 39.07 -11.73 16.54
N ALA A 707 40.14 -11.10 17.04
CA ALA A 707 40.24 -10.71 18.44
C ALA A 707 39.31 -9.55 18.80
N GLU A 708 39.10 -8.60 17.89
CA GLU A 708 38.13 -7.50 18.08
C GLU A 708 36.68 -8.02 18.02
N ALA A 709 36.35 -8.94 17.09
CA ALA A 709 35.04 -9.58 17.05
C ALA A 709 34.72 -10.39 18.30
N ALA A 710 35.74 -11.09 18.85
CA ALA A 710 35.61 -11.84 20.10
C ALA A 710 35.44 -10.93 21.33
N ARG A 711 36.05 -9.76 21.38
CA ARG A 711 35.84 -8.75 22.44
C ARG A 711 34.44 -8.17 22.35
N HIS A 712 33.96 -7.80 21.14
CA HIS A 712 32.62 -7.22 20.95
C HIS A 712 31.48 -8.19 21.29
N SER A 713 31.70 -9.50 21.10
CA SER A 713 30.71 -10.52 21.52
C SER A 713 30.69 -10.73 23.04
N LYS A 714 31.86 -10.66 23.71
CA LYS A 714 31.95 -10.77 25.17
C LYS A 714 31.32 -9.56 25.88
N ASP A 715 31.50 -8.35 25.35
CA ASP A 715 30.91 -7.14 25.91
C ASP A 715 29.39 -7.15 25.80
N LYS A 716 28.82 -7.61 24.66
CA LYS A 716 27.36 -7.77 24.51
C LYS A 716 26.76 -8.81 25.47
N VAL A 717 27.46 -9.91 25.73
CA VAL A 717 26.98 -10.93 26.67
C VAL A 717 27.06 -10.41 28.11
N LEU A 718 28.08 -9.60 28.43
CA LEU A 718 28.23 -9.01 29.76
C LEU A 718 27.15 -7.95 30.05
N ASP A 719 26.80 -7.15 29.05
CA ASP A 719 25.71 -6.16 29.15
C ASP A 719 24.34 -6.82 29.27
N TYR A 720 24.11 -7.95 28.56
CA TYR A 720 22.86 -8.69 28.66
C TYR A 720 22.68 -9.36 30.03
N THR A 721 23.76 -9.86 30.61
CA THR A 721 23.74 -10.44 31.96
C THR A 721 23.52 -9.37 33.03
N LYS A 722 24.16 -8.22 32.94
CA LYS A 722 23.94 -7.09 33.86
C LYS A 722 22.51 -6.56 33.79
N HIS A 723 21.96 -6.45 32.57
CA HIS A 723 20.58 -6.00 32.40
C HIS A 723 19.55 -7.00 32.96
N ARG A 724 19.82 -8.29 32.84
CA ARG A 724 18.99 -9.36 33.42
C ARG A 724 19.05 -9.36 34.95
N GLU A 725 20.23 -9.17 35.53
CA GLU A 725 20.39 -9.07 36.99
C GLU A 725 19.68 -7.82 37.55
N GLN A 726 19.71 -6.70 36.85
CA GLN A 726 18.95 -5.49 37.25
C GLN A 726 17.44 -5.71 37.21
N LEU A 727 16.93 -6.40 36.19
CA LEU A 727 15.51 -6.74 36.10
C LEU A 727 15.06 -7.70 37.20
N ASP A 728 15.89 -8.68 37.55
CA ASP A 728 15.60 -9.62 38.63
C ASP A 728 15.67 -8.94 40.00
N GLN A 729 16.55 -7.98 40.16
CA GLN A 729 16.63 -7.16 41.39
C GLN A 729 15.41 -6.24 41.53
N GLN A 730 14.95 -5.61 40.44
CA GLN A 730 13.71 -4.82 40.44
C GLN A 730 12.48 -5.67 40.75
N ARG A 731 12.39 -6.88 40.21
CA ARG A 731 11.29 -7.82 40.54
C ARG A 731 11.28 -8.23 41.99
N ARG A 732 12.46 -8.49 42.59
CA ARG A 732 12.56 -8.79 44.02
C ARG A 732 12.13 -7.61 44.88
N GLN A 733 12.55 -6.41 44.56
CA GLN A 733 12.13 -5.20 45.29
C GLN A 733 10.61 -4.94 45.18
N GLN A 734 10.02 -5.20 44.00
CA GLN A 734 8.57 -5.07 43.84
C GLN A 734 7.78 -6.13 44.64
N MET A 735 8.29 -7.35 44.68
CA MET A 735 7.68 -8.41 45.48
C MET A 735 7.80 -8.14 47.00
N GLU A 736 8.95 -7.64 47.45
CA GLU A 736 9.13 -7.26 48.86
C GLU A 736 8.26 -6.06 49.26
N ALA A 737 8.09 -5.07 48.35
CA ALA A 737 7.18 -3.95 48.57
C ALA A 737 5.73 -4.39 48.66
N ALA A 738 5.29 -5.30 47.75
CA ALA A 738 3.94 -5.89 47.79
C ALA A 738 3.69 -6.75 49.04
N GLN A 739 4.71 -7.48 49.51
CA GLN A 739 4.61 -8.21 50.78
C GLN A 739 4.52 -7.28 51.99
N ARG A 740 5.26 -6.17 52.00
CA ARG A 740 5.15 -5.18 53.09
C ARG A 740 3.79 -4.48 53.09
N GLU A 741 3.26 -4.18 51.92
CA GLU A 741 1.92 -3.59 51.81
C GLU A 741 0.80 -4.52 52.26
N SER A 742 0.89 -5.83 51.92
CA SER A 742 -0.05 -6.85 52.37
C SER A 742 0.04 -7.07 53.88
N LEU A 743 1.25 -7.00 54.46
CA LEU A 743 1.48 -7.11 55.90
C LEU A 743 0.92 -5.88 56.65
N MET A 744 1.08 -4.68 56.10
CA MET A 744 0.49 -3.47 56.69
C MET A 744 -1.02 -3.47 56.62
N GLN A 745 -1.62 -3.94 55.49
CA GLN A 745 -3.07 -4.11 55.38
C GLN A 745 -3.62 -5.19 56.35
N ALA A 746 -2.88 -6.27 56.59
CA ALA A 746 -3.25 -7.29 57.56
C ALA A 746 -3.16 -6.73 59.02
N GLN A 747 -2.15 -5.91 59.31
CA GLN A 747 -2.01 -5.27 60.62
C GLN A 747 -3.10 -4.17 60.89
N GLN A 748 -3.55 -3.47 59.82
CA GLN A 748 -4.65 -2.52 59.93
C GLN A 748 -6.01 -3.22 60.17
N LYS A 749 -6.25 -4.37 59.48
CA LYS A 749 -7.46 -5.18 59.72
C LYS A 749 -7.54 -5.82 61.12
N ALA A 750 -6.36 -6.05 61.76
CA ALA A 750 -6.32 -6.58 63.13
C ALA A 750 -6.54 -5.53 64.24
N LYS A 751 -6.65 -4.23 63.90
CA LYS A 751 -6.85 -3.13 64.84
C LYS A 751 -8.27 -2.55 64.82
N GLU A 752 -9.18 -3.04 64.00
CA GLU A 752 -10.59 -2.66 64.09
C GLU A 752 -11.31 -3.45 65.18
N PRO A 753 -11.91 -2.77 66.20
CA PRO A 753 -12.65 -3.47 67.21
C PRO A 753 -14.01 -3.91 66.65
N ILE A 754 -14.33 -5.17 66.91
CA ILE A 754 -15.65 -5.79 66.67
C ILE A 754 -16.73 -4.96 67.38
N LYS A 755 -17.61 -4.36 66.64
CA LYS A 755 -18.93 -3.93 67.07
C LYS A 755 -20.01 -4.52 66.20
#